data_82c398ed852addc3899046fa00802b94
#
_entry.id   82c398ed852addc3899046fa00802b94
#
_cell.length_a   1.000
_cell.length_b   1.000
_cell.length_c   1.000
_cell.angle_alpha   90.00
_cell.angle_beta   90.00
_cell.angle_gamma   90.00
#
_symmetry.space_group_name_H-M   'P 1'
#
loop_
_entity.id
_entity.type
_entity.pdbx_description
1 polymer ?
#
loop_
_entity_poly.entity_id
_entity_poly.type
_entity_poly.pdbx_seq_one_letter_code
_entity_poly.pdbx_strand_id
1 'polypeptide(L)'
;MKHRNALTAIALALTSTLASTVWAQLYDKPSAAETAQAAEADADDTTVTAKDKQMFGLSWFGSDPENPRPLLQAPAEVRSENGVCKATVHIRKQEVQAGDQTLNTSCFNGRYTGPTLRFRAGDTLELNVINDGEYNTNIHFHGMQVSPDDYGDSVFTIIPMGHEYTYRIKIPEYQQPGIYWYHAHSHQTSQRQVMQGVTGTIIVEGALDRYPALKDVKEHIVVLHDYQKGLSGEVVLGIQISWPTYRLVNDQKFPDIEIKPGEVQFLRIANESTNIYYNLDFGGEKFWVVGVDGNPTVQMTEATRWPLPAGARVEVMVRFDKPGRYKLHTSEIRTGPNGDGYSAENLLTMVCMGDPVANPIALPQTPIGPCPLDDLSKVTPDVTRTIVFSETPNDFRINNRYFDGTRIDQLVRYGDNEKWIVRNSSDELHVFHIHQLDFQILKINGVPQPFNFHRDTFSMPVRGEVEIMIPFTRPCVVGDFVFHCHILCHEDGGMMQKIRVYDPSKPMPPVRPGDGYGPEPEDAHLPLKAADANAVGGPFALRDAQGAEFTDDQLSDGLALLCFGYTDCTGACPRNMATYADVADILKAEANPPELRYVFVSVDPSRDEGAKLKDYASKAPVPLIALTGDPETIVRTSRTFGAAYEPQPKRADGSYTVRHSTDTCLVGPGGRIFKRFELGADPKVIAAAVNEFAMRVPRKAVANASTSTEGGSK
;
A
#
# COMPACT_ATOMS: atom_id res chain seq x y z
N MET A 1 -26.49 -11.91 47.93
CA MET A 1 -25.40 -12.57 47.20
C MET A 1 -25.82 -13.31 45.90
N LYS A 2 -27.07 -13.81 45.79
CA LYS A 2 -27.51 -14.54 44.55
C LYS A 2 -27.84 -13.63 43.33
N HIS A 3 -28.14 -12.35 43.52
CA HIS A 3 -28.46 -11.42 42.40
C HIS A 3 -27.25 -10.73 41.75
N ARG A 4 -26.08 -10.73 42.42
CA ARG A 4 -24.85 -10.16 41.81
C ARG A 4 -24.19 -11.07 40.76
N ASN A 5 -24.30 -12.39 40.95
CA ASN A 5 -23.72 -13.37 40.04
C ASN A 5 -24.49 -13.54 38.69
N ALA A 6 -25.81 -13.21 38.71
CA ALA A 6 -26.62 -13.26 37.49
C ALA A 6 -26.33 -12.10 36.51
N LEU A 7 -26.04 -10.90 37.07
CA LEU A 7 -25.69 -9.73 36.24
C LEU A 7 -24.31 -9.84 35.61
N THR A 8 -23.35 -10.49 36.30
CA THR A 8 -22.02 -10.74 35.76
C THR A 8 -22.03 -11.80 34.64
N ALA A 9 -22.88 -12.83 34.77
CA ALA A 9 -23.04 -13.85 33.73
C ALA A 9 -23.75 -13.31 32.46
N ILE A 10 -24.69 -12.37 32.65
CA ILE A 10 -25.39 -11.70 31.52
C ILE A 10 -24.44 -10.71 30.81
N ALA A 11 -23.56 -10.02 31.53
CA ALA A 11 -22.54 -9.15 30.93
C ALA A 11 -21.50 -9.94 30.12
N LEU A 12 -21.08 -11.12 30.60
CA LEU A 12 -20.14 -11.99 29.87
C LEU A 12 -20.77 -12.64 28.63
N ALA A 13 -22.06 -12.98 28.67
CA ALA A 13 -22.79 -13.53 27.52
C ALA A 13 -23.02 -12.46 26.41
N LEU A 14 -23.16 -11.18 26.79
CA LEU A 14 -23.32 -10.07 25.86
C LEU A 14 -22.01 -9.68 25.15
N THR A 15 -20.84 -9.91 25.75
CA THR A 15 -19.56 -9.58 25.13
C THR A 15 -19.13 -10.59 24.06
N SER A 16 -19.44 -11.88 24.21
CA SER A 16 -19.14 -12.90 23.20
C SER A 16 -20.03 -12.78 21.95
N THR A 17 -21.26 -12.32 22.12
CA THR A 17 -22.18 -12.04 21.00
C THR A 17 -21.82 -10.75 20.26
N LEU A 18 -21.15 -9.77 20.90
CA LEU A 18 -20.82 -8.49 20.30
C LEU A 18 -19.60 -8.57 19.36
N ALA A 19 -18.61 -9.41 19.65
CA ALA A 19 -17.49 -9.64 18.70
C ALA A 19 -18.00 -10.26 17.38
N SER A 20 -18.97 -11.18 17.47
CA SER A 20 -19.63 -11.77 16.28
C SER A 20 -20.56 -10.79 15.56
N THR A 21 -21.10 -9.78 16.26
CA THR A 21 -22.02 -8.78 15.69
C THR A 21 -21.27 -7.68 14.93
N VAL A 22 -20.08 -7.27 15.40
CA VAL A 22 -19.20 -6.34 14.69
C VAL A 22 -18.74 -6.97 13.37
N TRP A 23 -18.45 -8.26 13.36
CA TRP A 23 -18.07 -8.98 12.17
C TRP A 23 -19.21 -9.04 11.14
N ALA A 24 -20.44 -9.31 11.57
CA ALA A 24 -21.61 -9.35 10.71
C ALA A 24 -22.02 -7.98 10.13
N GLN A 25 -21.50 -6.88 10.67
CA GLN A 25 -21.73 -5.52 10.15
C GLN A 25 -20.64 -5.07 9.15
N LEU A 26 -19.45 -5.67 9.21
CA LEU A 26 -18.34 -5.37 8.29
C LEU A 26 -18.41 -6.24 7.02
N TYR A 27 -18.98 -7.45 7.12
CA TYR A 27 -19.04 -8.40 6.03
C TYR A 27 -20.46 -8.98 5.96
N ASP A 28 -21.11 -8.94 4.79
CA ASP A 28 -22.42 -9.54 4.58
C ASP A 28 -22.44 -11.00 5.02
N LYS A 29 -23.51 -11.42 5.68
CA LYS A 29 -23.69 -12.83 6.02
C LYS A 29 -23.80 -13.62 4.71
N PRO A 30 -23.00 -14.68 4.52
CA PRO A 30 -23.23 -15.58 3.41
C PRO A 30 -24.68 -16.09 3.44
N SER A 31 -25.32 -16.15 2.29
CA SER A 31 -26.68 -16.66 2.18
C SER A 31 -26.73 -18.13 2.63
N ALA A 32 -27.88 -18.61 3.09
CA ALA A 32 -28.05 -20.00 3.49
C ALA A 32 -27.66 -21.01 2.36
N ALA A 33 -27.67 -20.57 1.09
CA ALA A 33 -27.20 -21.35 -0.04
C ALA A 33 -25.66 -21.45 -0.10
N GLU A 34 -24.92 -20.37 0.24
CA GLU A 34 -23.46 -20.36 0.27
C GLU A 34 -22.91 -21.19 1.46
N THR A 35 -23.62 -21.20 2.58
CA THR A 35 -23.28 -22.05 3.73
C THR A 35 -23.51 -23.56 3.43
N ALA A 36 -24.51 -23.88 2.62
CA ALA A 36 -24.75 -25.24 2.16
C ALA A 36 -23.70 -25.70 1.14
N GLN A 37 -23.28 -24.82 0.24
CA GLN A 37 -22.26 -25.11 -0.78
C GLN A 37 -20.85 -25.30 -0.15
N ALA A 38 -20.53 -24.56 0.92
CA ALA A 38 -19.29 -24.76 1.68
C ALA A 38 -19.30 -26.10 2.47
N ALA A 39 -20.46 -26.51 2.97
CA ALA A 39 -20.61 -27.81 3.66
C ALA A 39 -20.60 -29.00 2.68
N GLU A 40 -21.08 -28.82 1.44
CA GLU A 40 -20.99 -29.85 0.38
C GLU A 40 -19.58 -29.96 -0.19
N ALA A 41 -18.79 -28.87 -0.24
CA ALA A 41 -17.39 -28.91 -0.69
C ALA A 41 -16.47 -29.70 0.26
N ASP A 42 -16.79 -29.78 1.54
CA ASP A 42 -16.05 -30.57 2.54
C ASP A 42 -16.44 -32.10 2.53
N ALA A 43 -17.57 -32.44 1.91
CA ALA A 43 -18.08 -33.80 1.89
C ALA A 43 -17.68 -34.61 0.65
N ASP A 44 -17.16 -34.01 -0.42
CA ASP A 44 -16.98 -34.65 -1.74
C ASP A 44 -15.49 -34.93 -2.12
N ASP A 45 -14.56 -34.95 -1.16
CA ASP A 45 -13.12 -35.23 -1.42
C ASP A 45 -12.81 -36.75 -1.62
N THR A 46 -13.79 -37.59 -1.93
CA THR A 46 -13.56 -39.02 -2.12
C THR A 46 -13.62 -39.51 -3.57
N THR A 47 -13.90 -38.66 -4.57
CA THR A 47 -14.13 -39.14 -5.96
C THR A 47 -13.25 -38.52 -7.06
N VAL A 48 -12.30 -37.65 -6.76
CA VAL A 48 -11.37 -37.11 -7.77
C VAL A 48 -10.23 -38.10 -8.02
N THR A 49 -10.20 -38.70 -9.20
CA THR A 49 -9.19 -39.72 -9.56
C THR A 49 -7.82 -39.09 -9.83
N ALA A 50 -6.74 -39.87 -9.63
CA ALA A 50 -5.35 -39.46 -9.90
C ALA A 50 -5.12 -38.95 -11.35
N LYS A 51 -6.00 -39.29 -12.28
CA LYS A 51 -5.95 -38.90 -13.69
C LYS A 51 -6.45 -37.47 -13.93
N ASP A 52 -7.43 -37.04 -13.13
CA ASP A 52 -7.98 -35.67 -13.23
C ASP A 52 -7.02 -34.62 -12.65
N LYS A 53 -6.18 -35.04 -11.70
CA LYS A 53 -5.13 -34.20 -11.09
C LYS A 53 -3.99 -33.84 -12.07
N GLN A 54 -3.75 -34.69 -13.09
CA GLN A 54 -2.69 -34.47 -14.08
C GLN A 54 -3.09 -33.59 -15.27
N MET A 55 -4.40 -33.46 -15.53
CA MET A 55 -4.91 -32.77 -16.73
C MET A 55 -5.06 -31.24 -16.57
N PHE A 56 -5.07 -30.71 -15.33
CA PHE A 56 -5.26 -29.27 -15.06
C PHE A 56 -4.08 -28.58 -14.37
N GLY A 57 -2.94 -29.25 -14.18
CA GLY A 57 -1.77 -28.67 -13.49
C GLY A 57 -2.04 -28.23 -12.05
N LEU A 58 -3.15 -28.66 -11.47
CA LEU A 58 -3.60 -28.32 -10.11
C LEU A 58 -2.95 -29.26 -9.09
N SER A 59 -1.68 -29.02 -8.77
CA SER A 59 -1.09 -29.52 -7.53
C SER A 59 -1.52 -28.65 -6.32
N TRP A 60 -2.80 -28.34 -6.23
CA TRP A 60 -3.36 -27.39 -5.28
C TRP A 60 -3.93 -28.00 -4.00
N PHE A 61 -4.13 -29.31 -3.98
CA PHE A 61 -4.65 -30.02 -2.83
C PHE A 61 -3.73 -31.19 -2.49
N GLY A 62 -2.99 -31.04 -1.42
CA GLY A 62 -2.33 -32.20 -0.84
C GLY A 62 -0.90 -31.97 -0.42
N SER A 63 -0.71 -31.31 0.71
CA SER A 63 0.38 -31.74 1.57
C SER A 63 0.00 -33.12 2.05
N ASP A 64 0.78 -34.10 1.62
CA ASP A 64 0.74 -35.49 2.09
C ASP A 64 0.67 -35.47 3.62
N PRO A 65 -0.35 -36.07 4.28
CA PRO A 65 -0.43 -36.16 5.73
C PRO A 65 0.75 -36.89 6.37
N GLU A 66 1.49 -37.67 5.58
CA GLU A 66 2.63 -38.47 6.03
C GLU A 66 3.99 -37.71 5.93
N ASN A 67 4.05 -36.53 5.27
CA ASN A 67 5.27 -35.76 5.18
C ASN A 67 5.30 -34.69 6.29
N PRO A 68 6.23 -34.78 7.26
CA PRO A 68 6.33 -33.79 8.33
C PRO A 68 6.63 -32.42 7.74
N ARG A 69 5.77 -31.44 8.06
CA ARG A 69 5.97 -30.05 7.66
C ARG A 69 7.10 -29.43 8.48
N PRO A 70 7.79 -28.39 7.97
CA PRO A 70 8.80 -27.72 8.74
C PRO A 70 8.19 -27.07 9.99
N LEU A 71 8.89 -27.11 11.11
CA LEU A 71 8.50 -26.33 12.29
C LEU A 71 8.65 -24.85 11.98
N LEU A 72 7.77 -24.04 12.55
CA LEU A 72 7.81 -22.59 12.42
C LEU A 72 9.17 -22.07 12.91
N GLN A 73 9.88 -21.39 12.04
CA GLN A 73 11.13 -20.69 12.35
C GLN A 73 10.80 -19.24 12.72
N ALA A 74 11.36 -18.76 13.82
CA ALA A 74 11.27 -17.35 14.15
C ALA A 74 12.10 -16.52 13.14
N PRO A 75 11.65 -15.28 12.79
CA PRO A 75 12.51 -14.34 12.08
C PRO A 75 13.82 -14.08 12.83
N ALA A 76 14.87 -13.64 12.13
CA ALA A 76 16.07 -13.16 12.79
C ALA A 76 15.73 -12.02 13.76
N GLU A 77 16.40 -11.96 14.90
CA GLU A 77 16.04 -10.98 15.93
C GLU A 77 17.25 -10.14 16.36
N VAL A 78 17.01 -8.83 16.53
CA VAL A 78 17.97 -7.89 17.13
C VAL A 78 17.35 -7.34 18.40
N ARG A 79 18.01 -7.55 19.54
CA ARG A 79 17.53 -7.12 20.86
C ARG A 79 18.23 -5.86 21.34
N SER A 80 17.50 -5.06 22.13
CA SER A 80 18.08 -3.94 22.86
C SER A 80 19.09 -4.44 23.90
N GLU A 81 20.24 -3.82 23.91
CA GLU A 81 21.29 -4.02 24.93
C GLU A 81 21.60 -2.68 25.61
N ASN A 82 21.56 -2.65 26.94
CA ASN A 82 21.79 -1.44 27.75
C ASN A 82 20.92 -0.24 27.33
N GLY A 83 19.67 -0.48 26.93
CA GLY A 83 18.72 0.55 26.54
C GLY A 83 18.87 1.05 25.10
N VAL A 84 19.65 0.36 24.25
CA VAL A 84 19.81 0.68 22.83
C VAL A 84 19.61 -0.56 21.97
N CYS A 85 18.63 -0.51 21.07
CA CYS A 85 18.48 -1.50 20.00
C CYS A 85 19.22 -0.99 18.77
N LYS A 86 20.34 -1.63 18.42
CA LYS A 86 21.16 -1.23 17.29
C LYS A 86 21.11 -2.26 16.19
N ALA A 87 20.58 -1.88 15.04
CA ALA A 87 20.40 -2.76 13.89
C ALA A 87 20.90 -2.12 12.60
N THR A 88 21.29 -2.97 11.65
CA THR A 88 21.57 -2.57 10.27
C THR A 88 20.74 -3.46 9.34
N VAL A 89 19.98 -2.84 8.46
CA VAL A 89 19.27 -3.52 7.37
C VAL A 89 19.85 -3.07 6.04
N HIS A 90 20.11 -4.03 5.18
CA HIS A 90 20.68 -3.81 3.86
C HIS A 90 19.67 -4.26 2.80
N ILE A 91 19.14 -3.31 2.04
CA ILE A 91 18.25 -3.57 0.92
C ILE A 91 19.10 -3.83 -0.30
N ARG A 92 18.97 -5.01 -0.89
CA ARG A 92 19.60 -5.31 -2.18
C ARG A 92 18.88 -6.42 -2.90
N LYS A 93 18.96 -6.40 -4.22
CA LYS A 93 18.42 -7.45 -5.07
C LYS A 93 19.28 -8.69 -5.03
N GLN A 94 18.68 -9.82 -4.69
CA GLN A 94 19.35 -11.11 -4.62
C GLN A 94 18.36 -12.26 -4.66
N GLU A 95 18.87 -13.48 -4.83
CA GLU A 95 18.06 -14.68 -4.70
C GLU A 95 17.79 -15.00 -3.23
N VAL A 96 16.51 -15.20 -2.89
CA VAL A 96 16.05 -15.58 -1.54
C VAL A 96 15.09 -16.75 -1.60
N GLN A 97 15.07 -17.56 -0.55
CA GLN A 97 14.08 -18.62 -0.39
C GLN A 97 12.81 -18.05 0.25
N ALA A 98 11.68 -18.30 -0.38
CA ALA A 98 10.35 -17.90 0.06
C ALA A 98 9.40 -19.10 -0.06
N GLY A 99 9.22 -19.85 1.02
CA GLY A 99 8.55 -21.14 1.04
C GLY A 99 9.30 -22.18 0.21
N ASP A 100 8.64 -22.74 -0.78
CA ASP A 100 9.17 -23.70 -1.75
C ASP A 100 9.71 -23.05 -3.03
N GLN A 101 9.75 -21.72 -3.08
CA GLN A 101 10.17 -20.94 -4.24
C GLN A 101 11.47 -20.18 -3.98
N THR A 102 12.25 -19.99 -5.05
CA THR A 102 13.35 -19.03 -5.10
C THR A 102 12.86 -17.78 -5.80
N LEU A 103 13.03 -16.63 -5.16
CA LEU A 103 12.70 -15.31 -5.68
C LEU A 103 13.97 -14.52 -5.94
N ASN A 104 13.98 -13.71 -7.00
CA ASN A 104 14.99 -12.68 -7.22
C ASN A 104 14.36 -11.33 -6.87
N THR A 105 14.65 -10.82 -5.67
CA THR A 105 13.95 -9.68 -5.09
C THR A 105 14.84 -8.79 -4.23
N SER A 106 14.44 -7.52 -4.07
CA SER A 106 15.09 -6.58 -3.16
C SER A 106 14.46 -6.71 -1.78
N CYS A 107 15.22 -7.18 -0.79
CA CYS A 107 14.73 -7.43 0.56
C CYS A 107 15.78 -7.11 1.62
N PHE A 108 15.39 -7.13 2.90
CA PHE A 108 16.30 -6.89 4.01
C PHE A 108 17.22 -8.10 4.27
N ASN A 109 18.54 -7.85 4.24
CA ASN A 109 19.56 -8.81 4.68
C ASN A 109 19.45 -10.21 4.04
N GLY A 110 18.90 -10.31 2.83
CA GLY A 110 18.75 -11.58 2.11
C GLY A 110 17.66 -12.50 2.64
N ARG A 111 16.68 -11.96 3.34
CA ARG A 111 15.49 -12.67 3.79
C ARG A 111 14.24 -11.95 3.36
N TYR A 112 13.21 -12.69 2.98
CA TYR A 112 11.93 -12.11 2.56
C TYR A 112 11.20 -11.46 3.76
N THR A 113 11.25 -12.10 4.94
CA THR A 113 10.87 -11.48 6.22
C THR A 113 12.12 -10.88 6.87
N GLY A 114 12.14 -9.56 7.03
CA GLY A 114 13.23 -8.84 7.67
C GLY A 114 13.41 -9.17 9.16
N PRO A 115 14.48 -8.67 9.79
CA PRO A 115 14.75 -8.96 11.21
C PRO A 115 13.70 -8.34 12.13
N THR A 116 13.34 -9.06 13.19
CA THR A 116 12.55 -8.53 14.30
C THR A 116 13.40 -7.63 15.17
N LEU A 117 12.97 -6.38 15.38
CA LEU A 117 13.61 -5.44 16.31
C LEU A 117 12.88 -5.52 17.65
N ARG A 118 13.59 -5.86 18.74
CA ARG A 118 12.97 -6.08 20.05
C ARG A 118 13.60 -5.19 21.11
N PHE A 119 12.77 -4.38 21.76
CA PHE A 119 13.18 -3.41 22.77
C PHE A 119 12.04 -3.12 23.77
N ARG A 120 12.28 -2.25 24.75
CA ARG A 120 11.28 -1.78 25.72
C ARG A 120 10.94 -0.31 25.49
N ALA A 121 9.79 0.12 25.99
CA ALA A 121 9.51 1.53 26.17
C ALA A 121 10.64 2.20 26.97
N GLY A 122 11.05 3.40 26.55
CA GLY A 122 12.22 4.10 27.12
C GLY A 122 13.56 3.78 26.46
N ASP A 123 13.69 2.71 25.66
CA ASP A 123 14.92 2.43 24.90
C ASP A 123 15.12 3.39 23.72
N THR A 124 16.26 3.32 23.09
CA THR A 124 16.57 4.02 21.84
C THR A 124 16.76 3.00 20.72
N LEU A 125 16.11 3.21 19.59
CA LEU A 125 16.36 2.47 18.37
C LEU A 125 17.37 3.23 17.51
N GLU A 126 18.48 2.59 17.16
CA GLU A 126 19.40 3.02 16.11
C GLU A 126 19.31 2.03 14.94
N LEU A 127 18.59 2.41 13.88
CA LEU A 127 18.44 1.59 12.68
C LEU A 127 19.21 2.21 11.52
N ASN A 128 20.31 1.59 11.10
CA ASN A 128 21.01 1.97 9.87
C ASN A 128 20.40 1.23 8.67
N VAL A 129 19.96 1.98 7.67
CA VAL A 129 19.40 1.46 6.42
C VAL A 129 20.38 1.73 5.29
N ILE A 130 20.91 0.67 4.67
CA ILE A 130 21.76 0.75 3.48
C ILE A 130 20.91 0.39 2.27
N ASN A 131 20.78 1.33 1.33
CA ASN A 131 19.91 1.16 0.18
C ASN A 131 20.71 0.87 -1.11
N ASP A 132 21.00 -0.40 -1.35
CA ASP A 132 21.52 -0.91 -2.64
C ASP A 132 20.38 -1.57 -3.46
N GLY A 133 19.14 -1.17 -3.20
CA GLY A 133 17.95 -1.65 -3.89
C GLY A 133 17.69 -0.96 -5.23
N GLU A 134 16.51 -1.18 -5.78
CA GLU A 134 16.09 -0.71 -7.12
C GLU A 134 15.31 0.62 -7.07
N TYR A 135 15.01 1.14 -5.86
CA TYR A 135 14.20 2.35 -5.66
C TYR A 135 14.80 3.23 -4.57
N ASN A 136 14.54 4.53 -4.63
CA ASN A 136 14.67 5.36 -3.44
C ASN A 136 13.73 4.83 -2.36
N THR A 137 14.14 4.89 -1.10
CA THR A 137 13.38 4.33 0.01
C THR A 137 13.31 5.27 1.21
N ASN A 138 12.53 4.91 2.17
CA ASN A 138 12.50 5.38 3.55
C ASN A 138 11.95 4.25 4.41
N ILE A 139 11.87 4.43 5.71
CA ILE A 139 11.24 3.47 6.62
C ILE A 139 10.18 4.19 7.44
N HIS A 140 9.00 3.61 7.48
CA HIS A 140 7.94 3.91 8.42
C HIS A 140 7.92 2.87 9.54
N PHE A 141 7.74 3.33 10.76
CA PHE A 141 7.64 2.50 11.97
C PHE A 141 6.18 2.39 12.39
N HIS A 142 5.46 1.52 11.72
CA HIS A 142 4.01 1.39 11.77
C HIS A 142 3.48 1.10 13.18
N GLY A 143 2.61 1.97 13.65
CA GLY A 143 1.98 1.92 14.98
C GLY A 143 2.84 2.50 16.11
N MET A 144 4.09 2.87 15.85
CA MET A 144 4.95 3.48 16.85
C MET A 144 4.58 4.94 17.08
N GLN A 145 4.38 5.33 18.35
CA GLN A 145 4.06 6.70 18.75
C GLN A 145 5.34 7.53 18.94
N VAL A 146 6.08 7.71 17.86
CA VAL A 146 7.39 8.37 17.83
C VAL A 146 7.35 9.67 17.04
N SER A 147 8.39 10.51 17.14
CA SER A 147 8.43 11.78 16.43
C SER A 147 8.42 11.60 14.91
N PRO A 148 7.65 12.40 14.15
CA PRO A 148 7.70 12.42 12.68
C PRO A 148 8.86 13.26 12.13
N ASP A 149 9.78 13.74 12.98
CA ASP A 149 10.93 14.55 12.55
C ASP A 149 11.98 13.69 11.81
N ASP A 150 12.92 14.33 11.13
CA ASP A 150 13.87 13.71 10.20
C ASP A 150 14.57 12.44 10.71
N TYR A 151 15.07 12.43 11.94
CA TYR A 151 15.70 11.22 12.51
C TYR A 151 14.70 10.26 13.17
N GLY A 152 13.43 10.62 13.20
CA GLY A 152 12.31 9.83 13.68
C GLY A 152 11.60 9.10 12.52
N ASP A 153 10.27 9.07 12.58
CA ASP A 153 9.39 8.38 11.63
C ASP A 153 8.87 9.32 10.53
N SER A 154 9.80 9.97 9.80
CA SER A 154 9.46 10.87 8.70
C SER A 154 9.34 10.12 7.38
N VAL A 155 8.11 9.94 6.89
CA VAL A 155 7.86 9.37 5.54
C VAL A 155 8.25 10.30 4.39
N PHE A 156 8.64 11.55 4.71
CA PHE A 156 9.18 12.52 3.75
C PHE A 156 10.70 12.45 3.60
N THR A 157 11.38 11.64 4.45
CA THR A 157 12.79 11.31 4.29
C THR A 157 12.99 10.48 3.02
N ILE A 158 14.07 10.74 2.29
CA ILE A 158 14.44 9.99 1.10
C ILE A 158 15.84 9.42 1.31
N ILE A 159 15.99 8.11 1.19
CA ILE A 159 17.27 7.40 1.15
C ILE A 159 17.51 6.99 -0.31
N PRO A 160 18.35 7.70 -1.06
CA PRO A 160 18.59 7.38 -2.46
C PRO A 160 19.26 6.02 -2.63
N MET A 161 19.14 5.45 -3.82
CA MET A 161 19.93 4.26 -4.20
C MET A 161 21.42 4.52 -4.03
N GLY A 162 22.14 3.54 -3.47
CA GLY A 162 23.59 3.63 -3.17
C GLY A 162 23.94 4.48 -1.95
N HIS A 163 22.96 4.88 -1.14
CA HIS A 163 23.18 5.68 0.08
C HIS A 163 22.70 4.93 1.33
N GLU A 164 23.09 5.45 2.47
CA GLU A 164 22.66 4.95 3.78
C GLU A 164 22.10 6.08 4.63
N TYR A 165 21.25 5.70 5.58
CA TYR A 165 20.64 6.62 6.55
C TYR A 165 20.43 5.92 7.89
N THR A 166 20.72 6.60 9.00
CA THR A 166 20.54 6.08 10.35
C THR A 166 19.40 6.79 11.06
N TYR A 167 18.30 6.08 11.28
CA TYR A 167 17.24 6.49 12.18
C TYR A 167 17.71 6.40 13.63
N ARG A 168 17.38 7.42 14.45
CA ARG A 168 17.67 7.46 15.88
C ARG A 168 16.40 7.86 16.62
N ILE A 169 15.69 6.87 17.09
CA ILE A 169 14.34 7.03 17.63
C ILE A 169 14.38 6.74 19.13
N LYS A 170 14.09 7.75 19.95
CA LYS A 170 13.81 7.54 21.37
C LYS A 170 12.39 7.01 21.50
N ILE A 171 12.25 5.78 21.97
CA ILE A 171 10.95 5.15 22.22
C ILE A 171 10.37 5.79 23.48
N PRO A 172 9.16 6.39 23.40
CA PRO A 172 8.54 7.00 24.57
C PRO A 172 8.24 5.99 25.68
N GLU A 173 8.27 6.42 26.93
CA GLU A 173 7.91 5.59 28.09
C GLU A 173 6.43 5.14 28.06
N TYR A 174 5.57 5.88 27.36
CA TYR A 174 4.16 5.57 27.19
C TYR A 174 3.85 4.66 25.99
N GLN A 175 4.87 4.28 25.20
CA GLN A 175 4.68 3.33 24.10
C GLN A 175 4.13 2.03 24.66
N GLN A 176 2.99 1.59 24.14
CA GLN A 176 2.38 0.36 24.62
C GLN A 176 3.22 -0.86 24.24
N PRO A 177 3.34 -1.86 25.14
CA PRO A 177 3.97 -3.11 24.80
C PRO A 177 3.07 -3.94 23.88
N GLY A 178 3.64 -4.44 22.77
CA GLY A 178 2.88 -5.15 21.75
C GLY A 178 3.70 -5.46 20.51
N ILE A 179 3.00 -5.90 19.45
CA ILE A 179 3.59 -6.14 18.14
C ILE A 179 3.32 -4.98 17.19
N TYR A 180 4.38 -4.54 16.51
CA TYR A 180 4.46 -3.47 15.52
C TYR A 180 5.27 -3.96 14.33
N TRP A 181 5.45 -3.14 13.31
CA TRP A 181 6.30 -3.49 12.19
C TRP A 181 6.95 -2.25 11.55
N TYR A 182 7.90 -2.43 10.66
CA TYR A 182 8.54 -1.36 9.92
C TYR A 182 8.66 -1.75 8.45
N HIS A 183 8.47 -0.79 7.56
CA HIS A 183 8.45 -1.06 6.13
C HIS A 183 8.79 0.17 5.29
N ALA A 184 9.14 -0.06 4.02
CA ALA A 184 9.30 1.02 3.06
C ALA A 184 7.97 1.75 2.83
N HIS A 185 8.02 3.08 2.86
CA HIS A 185 6.87 3.96 2.68
C HIS A 185 7.16 5.10 1.70
N SER A 186 8.01 4.84 0.73
CA SER A 186 8.35 5.82 -0.30
C SER A 186 7.22 5.93 -1.31
N HIS A 187 6.57 7.09 -1.35
CA HIS A 187 5.38 7.34 -2.17
C HIS A 187 5.55 6.90 -3.63
N GLN A 188 4.53 6.25 -4.20
CA GLN A 188 4.48 5.59 -5.51
C GLN A 188 5.32 4.30 -5.63
N THR A 189 6.00 3.87 -4.57
CA THR A 189 6.79 2.63 -4.57
C THR A 189 6.63 1.80 -3.30
N SER A 190 5.74 2.21 -2.38
CA SER A 190 5.46 1.49 -1.13
C SER A 190 5.02 0.05 -1.40
N GLN A 191 4.02 -0.15 -2.24
CA GLN A 191 3.54 -1.49 -2.62
C GLN A 191 4.67 -2.36 -3.17
N ARG A 192 5.47 -1.81 -4.08
CA ARG A 192 6.56 -2.55 -4.74
C ARG A 192 7.60 -3.03 -3.76
N GLN A 193 8.05 -2.13 -2.89
CA GLN A 193 9.11 -2.42 -1.93
C GLN A 193 8.62 -3.39 -0.84
N VAL A 194 7.42 -3.20 -0.30
CA VAL A 194 6.83 -4.12 0.69
C VAL A 194 6.62 -5.50 0.07
N MET A 195 6.08 -5.59 -1.14
CA MET A 195 5.92 -6.87 -1.86
C MET A 195 7.25 -7.55 -2.17
N GLN A 196 8.34 -6.80 -2.29
CA GLN A 196 9.69 -7.34 -2.46
C GLN A 196 10.31 -7.86 -1.15
N GLY A 197 9.73 -7.57 0.03
CA GLY A 197 10.24 -7.99 1.33
C GLY A 197 11.04 -6.89 2.06
N VAL A 198 10.77 -5.60 1.76
CA VAL A 198 11.35 -4.46 2.50
C VAL A 198 10.46 -4.17 3.72
N THR A 199 10.33 -5.15 4.60
CA THR A 199 9.53 -5.12 5.83
C THR A 199 10.21 -5.89 6.95
N GLY A 200 9.79 -5.64 8.20
CA GLY A 200 10.19 -6.42 9.36
C GLY A 200 9.38 -6.06 10.59
N THR A 201 9.34 -6.96 11.54
CA THR A 201 8.53 -6.86 12.75
C THR A 201 9.23 -6.06 13.85
N ILE A 202 8.46 -5.37 14.69
CA ILE A 202 8.92 -4.74 15.93
C ILE A 202 8.17 -5.35 17.11
N ILE A 203 8.89 -5.67 18.18
CA ILE A 203 8.32 -6.11 19.46
C ILE A 203 8.71 -5.10 20.54
N VAL A 204 7.72 -4.44 21.11
CA VAL A 204 7.85 -3.73 22.37
C VAL A 204 7.50 -4.70 23.50
N GLU A 205 8.49 -5.00 24.35
CA GLU A 205 8.37 -5.98 25.42
C GLU A 205 7.40 -5.56 26.52
N GLY A 206 6.72 -6.54 27.17
CA GLY A 206 5.86 -6.33 28.30
C GLY A 206 4.36 -6.60 28.05
N ALA A 207 3.98 -7.10 26.86
CA ALA A 207 2.57 -7.36 26.51
C ALA A 207 1.83 -8.25 27.53
N LEU A 208 2.52 -9.17 28.19
CA LEU A 208 1.96 -10.06 29.22
C LEU A 208 2.18 -9.63 30.64
N ASP A 209 2.80 -8.47 30.90
CA ASP A 209 3.08 -7.99 32.28
C ASP A 209 1.79 -7.84 33.10
N ARG A 210 0.65 -7.58 32.45
CA ARG A 210 -0.67 -7.54 33.08
C ARG A 210 -1.28 -8.92 33.40
N TYR A 211 -0.61 -10.01 32.98
CA TYR A 211 -1.09 -11.39 33.13
C TYR A 211 -0.01 -12.28 33.75
N PRO A 212 0.26 -12.16 35.07
CA PRO A 212 1.39 -12.87 35.72
C PRO A 212 1.39 -14.39 35.52
N ALA A 213 0.22 -15.01 35.38
CA ALA A 213 0.11 -16.45 35.11
C ALA A 213 0.59 -16.84 33.71
N LEU A 214 0.69 -15.88 32.78
CA LEU A 214 1.05 -16.09 31.36
C LEU A 214 2.46 -15.61 31.02
N LYS A 215 3.23 -15.06 31.98
CA LYS A 215 4.55 -14.45 31.72
C LYS A 215 5.58 -15.40 31.10
N ASP A 216 5.47 -16.70 31.36
CA ASP A 216 6.42 -17.73 30.94
C ASP A 216 5.84 -18.64 29.83
N VAL A 217 4.71 -18.29 29.22
CA VAL A 217 4.15 -19.06 28.10
C VAL A 217 5.04 -18.92 26.85
N LYS A 218 5.07 -19.95 26.06
CA LYS A 218 5.86 -19.95 24.81
C LYS A 218 5.28 -18.94 23.84
N GLU A 219 6.13 -18.04 23.35
CA GLU A 219 5.79 -17.00 22.35
C GLU A 219 6.16 -17.45 20.95
N HIS A 220 5.32 -17.10 19.99
CA HIS A 220 5.60 -17.23 18.56
C HIS A 220 5.28 -15.93 17.82
N ILE A 221 6.23 -15.44 17.02
CA ILE A 221 6.01 -14.37 16.06
C ILE A 221 5.53 -15.02 14.76
N VAL A 222 4.41 -14.55 14.25
CA VAL A 222 3.73 -15.07 13.05
C VAL A 222 3.56 -13.90 12.07
N VAL A 223 4.47 -13.79 11.11
CA VAL A 223 4.46 -12.75 10.09
C VAL A 223 3.80 -13.31 8.84
N LEU A 224 2.72 -12.68 8.42
CA LEU A 224 1.98 -13.06 7.22
C LEU A 224 2.44 -12.17 6.05
N HIS A 225 2.95 -12.80 5.02
CA HIS A 225 3.36 -12.18 3.76
C HIS A 225 2.67 -12.83 2.57
N ASP A 226 2.65 -12.11 1.45
CA ASP A 226 2.25 -12.64 0.17
C ASP A 226 3.14 -12.13 -0.98
N TYR A 227 3.16 -12.87 -2.06
CA TYR A 227 3.78 -12.44 -3.32
C TYR A 227 3.16 -13.15 -4.52
N GLN A 228 3.35 -12.55 -5.68
CA GLN A 228 3.16 -13.21 -6.97
C GLN A 228 4.50 -13.27 -7.71
N LYS A 229 4.75 -14.40 -8.40
CA LYS A 229 6.03 -14.67 -9.03
C LYS A 229 5.90 -14.67 -10.54
N GLY A 230 6.77 -13.92 -11.21
CA GLY A 230 6.92 -13.93 -12.66
C GLY A 230 7.69 -15.13 -13.20
N LEU A 231 7.72 -15.27 -14.51
CA LEU A 231 8.36 -16.42 -15.20
C LEU A 231 9.88 -16.49 -14.98
N SER A 232 10.53 -15.36 -14.77
CA SER A 232 11.98 -15.27 -14.50
C SER A 232 12.33 -15.30 -13.01
N GLY A 233 11.33 -15.49 -12.13
CA GLY A 233 11.55 -15.62 -10.69
C GLY A 233 11.48 -14.29 -9.93
N GLU A 234 11.25 -13.17 -10.62
CA GLU A 234 11.03 -11.86 -9.98
C GLU A 234 9.67 -11.82 -9.27
N VAL A 235 9.58 -10.98 -8.25
CA VAL A 235 8.30 -10.64 -7.63
C VAL A 235 7.53 -9.73 -8.59
N VAL A 236 6.29 -10.11 -8.90
CA VAL A 236 5.42 -9.32 -9.78
C VAL A 236 4.90 -8.12 -9.01
N LEU A 237 5.03 -6.96 -9.62
CA LEU A 237 4.63 -5.69 -9.02
C LEU A 237 3.19 -5.36 -9.41
N GLY A 238 2.32 -5.43 -8.42
CA GLY A 238 0.87 -5.28 -8.59
C GLY A 238 0.16 -6.63 -8.71
N ILE A 239 -1.01 -6.75 -8.07
CA ILE A 239 -1.78 -7.99 -8.07
C ILE A 239 -2.32 -8.27 -9.47
N GLN A 240 -1.93 -9.41 -10.01
CA GLN A 240 -2.48 -9.94 -11.26
C GLN A 240 -3.56 -10.98 -10.92
N ILE A 241 -4.82 -10.67 -11.14
CA ILE A 241 -5.98 -11.50 -10.76
C ILE A 241 -5.87 -12.96 -11.27
N SER A 242 -5.21 -13.17 -12.42
CA SER A 242 -5.04 -14.49 -13.03
C SER A 242 -3.82 -15.27 -12.57
N TRP A 243 -2.96 -14.69 -11.72
CA TRP A 243 -1.72 -15.30 -11.29
C TRP A 243 -1.86 -15.86 -9.86
N PRO A 244 -1.20 -17.00 -9.55
CA PRO A 244 -1.25 -17.53 -8.20
C PRO A 244 -0.56 -16.60 -7.20
N THR A 245 -1.24 -16.31 -6.10
CA THR A 245 -0.70 -15.60 -4.95
C THR A 245 -0.17 -16.61 -3.95
N TYR A 246 1.10 -16.50 -3.58
CA TYR A 246 1.75 -17.34 -2.59
C TYR A 246 1.70 -16.65 -1.24
N ARG A 247 1.18 -17.34 -0.22
CA ARG A 247 1.14 -16.84 1.16
C ARG A 247 2.18 -17.56 2.01
N LEU A 248 2.84 -16.79 2.83
CA LEU A 248 3.93 -17.26 3.69
C LEU A 248 3.67 -16.91 5.14
N VAL A 249 4.24 -17.73 6.01
CA VAL A 249 4.37 -17.46 7.45
C VAL A 249 5.85 -17.53 7.78
N ASN A 250 6.48 -16.39 8.12
CA ASN A 250 7.92 -16.31 8.42
C ASN A 250 8.79 -16.95 7.32
N ASP A 251 8.56 -16.60 6.05
CA ASP A 251 9.22 -17.18 4.86
C ASP A 251 8.91 -18.67 4.60
N GLN A 252 8.03 -19.29 5.37
CA GLN A 252 7.68 -20.72 5.25
C GLN A 252 6.27 -20.91 4.70
N LYS A 253 6.07 -22.00 3.99
CA LYS A 253 4.75 -22.43 3.52
C LYS A 253 4.17 -23.45 4.49
N PHE A 254 3.03 -23.11 5.11
CA PHE A 254 2.28 -24.00 6.01
C PHE A 254 3.11 -24.67 7.14
N PRO A 255 3.89 -23.93 7.94
CA PRO A 255 4.68 -24.52 9.00
C PRO A 255 3.82 -25.11 10.12
N ASP A 256 4.39 -26.04 10.87
CA ASP A 256 3.78 -26.63 12.07
C ASP A 256 4.33 -25.95 13.35
N ILE A 257 3.47 -25.79 14.35
CA ILE A 257 3.83 -25.38 15.72
C ILE A 257 3.41 -26.51 16.68
N GLU A 258 4.33 -27.01 17.50
CA GLU A 258 4.02 -28.02 18.49
C GLU A 258 3.43 -27.40 19.75
N ILE A 259 2.36 -28.03 20.27
CA ILE A 259 1.68 -27.65 21.52
C ILE A 259 1.23 -28.93 22.24
N LYS A 260 1.22 -28.92 23.59
CA LYS A 260 0.69 -30.03 24.38
C LYS A 260 -0.79 -29.81 24.71
N PRO A 261 -1.57 -30.87 24.92
CA PRO A 261 -2.94 -30.73 25.40
C PRO A 261 -2.99 -29.94 26.72
N GLY A 262 -3.82 -28.87 26.76
CA GLY A 262 -3.94 -27.95 27.89
C GLY A 262 -2.82 -26.91 28.03
N GLU A 263 -1.79 -26.93 27.20
CA GLU A 263 -0.75 -25.89 27.14
C GLU A 263 -1.35 -24.61 26.57
N VAL A 264 -0.93 -23.46 27.14
CA VAL A 264 -1.24 -22.14 26.60
C VAL A 264 -0.01 -21.62 25.88
N GLN A 265 -0.17 -21.15 24.64
CA GLN A 265 0.88 -20.47 23.89
C GLN A 265 0.41 -19.10 23.41
N PHE A 266 1.35 -18.20 23.17
CA PHE A 266 1.14 -16.81 22.77
C PHE A 266 1.56 -16.62 21.31
N LEU A 267 0.60 -16.29 20.45
CA LEU A 267 0.86 -15.95 19.04
C LEU A 267 0.75 -14.44 18.85
N ARG A 268 1.82 -13.85 18.30
CA ARG A 268 1.88 -12.45 17.88
C ARG A 268 1.84 -12.42 16.36
N ILE A 269 0.71 -12.00 15.81
CA ILE A 269 0.41 -12.12 14.38
C ILE A 269 0.41 -10.73 13.75
N ALA A 270 1.24 -10.52 12.73
CA ALA A 270 1.29 -9.30 11.93
C ALA A 270 0.92 -9.61 10.48
N ASN A 271 0.03 -8.82 9.90
CA ASN A 271 -0.23 -8.84 8.47
C ASN A 271 0.65 -7.80 7.78
N GLU A 272 1.82 -8.23 7.33
CA GLU A 272 2.78 -7.40 6.60
C GLU A 272 2.59 -7.49 5.06
N SER A 273 1.42 -7.97 4.60
CA SER A 273 1.05 -8.04 3.19
C SER A 273 0.67 -6.67 2.64
N THR A 274 0.81 -6.48 1.34
CA THR A 274 0.52 -5.20 0.69
C THR A 274 -0.97 -4.88 0.60
N ASN A 275 -1.81 -5.89 0.29
CA ASN A 275 -3.22 -5.70 0.00
C ASN A 275 -4.12 -6.76 0.64
N ILE A 276 -3.57 -7.91 1.05
CA ILE A 276 -4.38 -9.07 1.43
C ILE A 276 -5.05 -8.86 2.78
N TYR A 277 -6.32 -9.20 2.81
CA TYR A 277 -7.10 -9.40 4.03
C TYR A 277 -7.02 -10.84 4.48
N TYR A 278 -6.86 -11.05 5.78
CA TYR A 278 -7.01 -12.36 6.41
C TYR A 278 -8.22 -12.36 7.33
N ASN A 279 -8.90 -13.50 7.37
CA ASN A 279 -9.97 -13.77 8.34
C ASN A 279 -9.56 -15.02 9.12
N LEU A 280 -8.82 -14.79 10.20
CA LEU A 280 -8.15 -15.83 10.96
C LEU A 280 -9.16 -16.70 11.73
N ASP A 281 -9.00 -18.02 11.63
CA ASP A 281 -9.89 -19.02 12.21
C ASP A 281 -9.09 -20.30 12.50
N PHE A 282 -9.34 -20.97 13.64
CA PHE A 282 -8.77 -22.27 13.99
C PHE A 282 -9.78 -23.42 13.82
N GLY A 283 -10.60 -23.41 12.75
CA GLY A 283 -11.63 -24.42 12.53
C GLY A 283 -12.79 -24.30 13.52
N GLY A 284 -13.08 -23.09 13.95
CA GLY A 284 -14.12 -22.79 14.97
C GLY A 284 -13.66 -22.94 16.41
N GLU A 285 -12.41 -23.35 16.66
CA GLU A 285 -11.83 -23.39 18.00
C GLU A 285 -11.65 -21.97 18.58
N LYS A 286 -11.74 -21.87 19.91
CA LYS A 286 -11.61 -20.61 20.61
C LYS A 286 -10.16 -20.20 20.77
N PHE A 287 -9.93 -18.89 20.66
CA PHE A 287 -8.71 -18.22 21.09
C PHE A 287 -9.03 -16.92 21.81
N TRP A 288 -8.07 -16.33 22.48
CA TRP A 288 -8.29 -15.15 23.33
C TRP A 288 -7.39 -14.02 22.92
N VAL A 289 -7.98 -12.91 22.47
CA VAL A 289 -7.28 -11.70 22.06
C VAL A 289 -6.83 -10.94 23.29
N VAL A 290 -5.55 -10.60 23.36
CA VAL A 290 -4.91 -9.85 24.45
C VAL A 290 -4.32 -8.53 24.00
N GLY A 291 -4.09 -8.35 22.70
CA GLY A 291 -3.57 -7.13 22.09
C GLY A 291 -4.07 -6.95 20.66
N VAL A 292 -4.24 -5.70 20.25
CA VAL A 292 -4.64 -5.30 18.88
C VAL A 292 -3.82 -4.08 18.49
N ASP A 293 -3.18 -4.13 17.33
CA ASP A 293 -2.37 -3.05 16.76
C ASP A 293 -1.36 -2.46 17.77
N GLY A 294 -0.69 -3.37 18.54
CA GLY A 294 0.27 -2.98 19.56
C GLY A 294 -0.34 -2.49 20.89
N ASN A 295 -1.66 -2.38 20.99
CA ASN A 295 -2.35 -1.93 22.19
C ASN A 295 -2.92 -3.10 23.00
N PRO A 296 -2.80 -3.11 24.32
CA PRO A 296 -3.42 -4.14 25.17
C PRO A 296 -4.94 -4.02 25.13
N THR A 297 -5.63 -5.14 25.25
CA THR A 297 -7.09 -5.11 25.48
C THR A 297 -7.39 -4.75 26.94
N VAL A 298 -8.53 -4.07 27.17
CA VAL A 298 -9.04 -3.80 28.54
C VAL A 298 -9.25 -5.11 29.26
N GLN A 299 -9.85 -6.08 28.56
CA GLN A 299 -10.03 -7.45 29.01
C GLN A 299 -9.77 -8.41 27.86
N MET A 300 -9.27 -9.59 28.21
CA MET A 300 -9.07 -10.69 27.26
C MET A 300 -10.39 -11.05 26.57
N THR A 301 -10.42 -11.03 25.24
CA THR A 301 -11.63 -11.26 24.45
C THR A 301 -11.60 -12.63 23.81
N GLU A 302 -12.60 -13.46 24.11
CA GLU A 302 -12.79 -14.76 23.43
C GLU A 302 -13.27 -14.53 21.99
N ALA A 303 -12.63 -15.20 21.05
CA ALA A 303 -12.97 -15.17 19.62
C ALA A 303 -12.84 -16.56 19.01
N THR A 304 -13.54 -16.80 17.91
CA THR A 304 -13.35 -17.96 17.03
C THR A 304 -12.87 -17.53 15.64
N ARG A 305 -13.03 -16.25 15.32
CA ARG A 305 -12.57 -15.61 14.08
C ARG A 305 -12.06 -14.20 14.37
N TRP A 306 -11.08 -13.77 13.58
CA TRP A 306 -10.55 -12.41 13.69
C TRP A 306 -10.18 -11.83 12.32
N PRO A 307 -10.82 -10.73 11.88
CA PRO A 307 -10.45 -10.04 10.66
C PRO A 307 -9.12 -9.30 10.87
N LEU A 308 -8.19 -9.49 9.94
CA LEU A 308 -6.87 -8.89 9.98
C LEU A 308 -6.56 -8.24 8.61
N PRO A 309 -6.98 -6.99 8.38
CA PRO A 309 -6.66 -6.27 7.15
C PRO A 309 -5.16 -6.03 7.00
N ALA A 310 -4.71 -5.61 5.82
CA ALA A 310 -3.31 -5.26 5.57
C ALA A 310 -2.82 -4.21 6.60
N GLY A 311 -1.63 -4.40 7.14
CA GLY A 311 -1.04 -3.54 8.17
C GLY A 311 -1.49 -3.81 9.60
N ALA A 312 -2.59 -4.53 9.82
CA ALA A 312 -3.12 -4.80 11.16
C ALA A 312 -2.34 -5.90 11.89
N ARG A 313 -2.40 -5.88 13.22
CA ARG A 313 -1.73 -6.85 14.09
C ARG A 313 -2.68 -7.31 15.17
N VAL A 314 -2.51 -8.58 15.60
CA VAL A 314 -3.29 -9.16 16.70
C VAL A 314 -2.41 -10.10 17.55
N GLU A 315 -2.62 -10.05 18.84
CA GLU A 315 -1.94 -10.90 19.81
C GLU A 315 -2.95 -11.79 20.52
N VAL A 316 -2.74 -13.11 20.42
CA VAL A 316 -3.73 -14.08 20.89
C VAL A 316 -3.12 -15.19 21.75
N MET A 317 -3.88 -15.63 22.75
CA MET A 317 -3.61 -16.86 23.48
C MET A 317 -4.36 -18.02 22.82
N VAL A 318 -3.68 -19.12 22.61
CA VAL A 318 -4.26 -20.37 22.10
C VAL A 318 -4.08 -21.49 23.10
N ARG A 319 -5.09 -22.37 23.22
CA ARG A 319 -5.05 -23.61 24.02
C ARG A 319 -5.94 -24.65 23.38
N PHE A 320 -5.42 -25.86 23.23
CA PHE A 320 -6.18 -27.01 22.76
C PHE A 320 -6.12 -28.12 23.81
N ASP A 321 -7.27 -28.61 24.25
CA ASP A 321 -7.35 -29.60 25.34
C ASP A 321 -7.27 -31.05 24.84
N LYS A 322 -7.37 -31.28 23.54
CA LYS A 322 -7.33 -32.61 22.91
C LYS A 322 -6.20 -32.72 21.92
N PRO A 323 -5.55 -33.90 21.82
CA PRO A 323 -4.62 -34.16 20.71
C PRO A 323 -5.30 -33.99 19.35
N GLY A 324 -4.59 -33.36 18.38
CA GLY A 324 -5.12 -33.09 17.05
C GLY A 324 -4.26 -32.13 16.25
N ARG A 325 -4.68 -31.83 15.03
CA ARG A 325 -4.04 -30.85 14.15
C ARG A 325 -5.02 -29.69 13.94
N TYR A 326 -4.75 -28.56 14.54
CA TYR A 326 -5.58 -27.37 14.52
C TYR A 326 -4.98 -26.36 13.53
N LYS A 327 -5.63 -26.19 12.40
CA LYS A 327 -5.14 -25.32 11.33
C LYS A 327 -5.55 -23.89 11.61
N LEU A 328 -4.60 -22.98 11.66
CA LEU A 328 -4.88 -21.56 11.47
C LEU A 328 -5.09 -21.34 9.98
N HIS A 329 -6.28 -21.01 9.58
CA HIS A 329 -6.61 -20.71 8.19
C HIS A 329 -7.26 -19.34 8.05
N THR A 330 -7.34 -18.84 6.85
CA THR A 330 -8.15 -17.69 6.46
C THR A 330 -9.31 -18.19 5.60
N SER A 331 -10.53 -17.76 5.90
CA SER A 331 -11.67 -17.99 5.01
C SER A 331 -11.59 -17.10 3.77
N GLU A 332 -12.35 -17.43 2.73
CA GLU A 332 -12.48 -16.56 1.56
C GLU A 332 -13.00 -15.17 1.97
N ILE A 333 -12.41 -14.13 1.37
CA ILE A 333 -12.82 -12.74 1.57
C ILE A 333 -12.99 -12.09 0.20
N ARG A 334 -14.09 -11.32 0.04
CA ARG A 334 -14.26 -10.37 -1.05
C ARG A 334 -14.30 -8.97 -0.47
N THR A 335 -13.48 -8.09 -0.99
CA THR A 335 -13.37 -6.72 -0.51
C THR A 335 -14.55 -5.83 -0.95
N GLY A 336 -15.42 -6.35 -1.80
CA GLY A 336 -16.65 -5.68 -2.24
C GLY A 336 -17.15 -6.17 -3.58
N PRO A 337 -18.26 -5.62 -4.10
CA PRO A 337 -18.82 -6.01 -5.39
C PRO A 337 -17.85 -5.83 -6.56
N ASN A 338 -16.99 -4.82 -6.50
CA ASN A 338 -15.97 -4.50 -7.51
C ASN A 338 -14.55 -4.66 -6.96
N GLY A 339 -14.41 -5.19 -5.75
CA GLY A 339 -13.12 -5.36 -5.08
C GLY A 339 -12.46 -6.71 -5.36
N ASP A 340 -11.33 -6.90 -4.72
CA ASP A 340 -10.52 -8.10 -4.83
C ASP A 340 -11.14 -9.32 -4.13
N GLY A 341 -10.81 -10.50 -4.63
CA GLY A 341 -11.17 -11.78 -4.04
C GLY A 341 -9.94 -12.53 -3.52
N TYR A 342 -9.93 -12.87 -2.24
CA TYR A 342 -8.86 -13.63 -1.61
C TYR A 342 -9.38 -15.01 -1.21
N SER A 343 -8.82 -16.07 -1.80
CA SER A 343 -9.24 -17.45 -1.54
C SER A 343 -8.94 -17.89 -0.11
N ALA A 344 -9.73 -18.84 0.39
CA ALA A 344 -9.43 -19.53 1.64
C ALA A 344 -8.12 -20.30 1.54
N GLU A 345 -7.29 -20.27 2.60
CA GLU A 345 -6.02 -20.97 2.64
C GLU A 345 -5.58 -21.29 4.08
N ASN A 346 -4.88 -22.42 4.25
CA ASN A 346 -4.22 -22.74 5.51
C ASN A 346 -2.93 -21.91 5.63
N LEU A 347 -2.68 -21.35 6.80
CA LEU A 347 -1.49 -20.53 7.09
C LEU A 347 -0.44 -21.34 7.86
N LEU A 348 -0.84 -21.95 8.97
CA LEU A 348 0.00 -22.84 9.79
C LEU A 348 -0.85 -23.91 10.48
N THR A 349 -0.21 -24.89 11.12
CA THR A 349 -0.91 -25.89 11.91
C THR A 349 -0.34 -25.96 13.33
N MET A 350 -1.21 -25.86 14.33
CA MET A 350 -0.89 -26.20 15.71
C MET A 350 -1.04 -27.72 15.88
N VAL A 351 0.09 -28.41 16.10
CA VAL A 351 0.12 -29.85 16.26
C VAL A 351 0.06 -30.18 17.74
N CYS A 352 -1.12 -30.47 18.23
CA CYS A 352 -1.36 -30.78 19.63
C CYS A 352 -1.07 -32.26 19.89
N MET A 353 0.03 -32.55 20.62
CA MET A 353 0.47 -33.92 20.88
C MET A 353 1.23 -34.05 22.20
N GLY A 354 1.45 -35.28 22.62
CA GLY A 354 2.17 -35.63 23.85
C GLY A 354 1.26 -35.68 25.07
N ASP A 355 1.87 -35.77 26.26
CA ASP A 355 1.15 -35.82 27.54
C ASP A 355 0.55 -34.45 27.87
N PRO A 356 -0.71 -34.42 28.38
CA PRO A 356 -1.32 -33.18 28.82
C PRO A 356 -0.49 -32.50 29.91
N VAL A 357 -0.49 -31.15 29.92
CA VAL A 357 0.14 -30.40 31.00
C VAL A 357 -0.55 -30.67 32.34
N ALA A 358 0.22 -30.85 33.39
CA ALA A 358 -0.29 -31.25 34.71
C ALA A 358 -1.22 -30.17 35.33
N ASN A 359 -0.92 -28.88 35.09
CA ASN A 359 -1.66 -27.76 35.64
C ASN A 359 -1.97 -26.76 34.50
N PRO A 360 -3.04 -26.98 33.72
CA PRO A 360 -3.44 -26.09 32.65
C PRO A 360 -3.79 -24.69 33.17
N ILE A 361 -3.24 -23.65 32.54
CA ILE A 361 -3.62 -22.28 32.85
C ILE A 361 -5.05 -22.04 32.34
N ALA A 362 -5.92 -21.56 33.21
CA ALA A 362 -7.30 -21.21 32.82
C ALA A 362 -7.31 -19.98 31.89
N LEU A 363 -8.14 -19.99 30.87
CA LEU A 363 -8.43 -18.83 30.02
C LEU A 363 -9.93 -18.56 30.01
N PRO A 364 -10.39 -17.30 29.97
CA PRO A 364 -9.57 -16.07 29.97
C PRO A 364 -8.94 -15.77 31.35
N GLN A 365 -7.84 -15.02 31.34
CA GLN A 365 -7.24 -14.44 32.55
C GLN A 365 -7.76 -13.01 32.78
N THR A 366 -7.87 -12.60 34.05
CA THR A 366 -8.15 -11.20 34.39
C THR A 366 -6.83 -10.43 34.46
N PRO A 367 -6.69 -9.30 33.77
CA PRO A 367 -5.48 -8.50 33.87
C PRO A 367 -5.36 -7.84 35.23
N ILE A 368 -4.14 -7.73 35.74
CA ILE A 368 -3.86 -6.95 36.96
C ILE A 368 -3.69 -5.47 36.65
N GLY A 369 -4.01 -4.62 37.61
CA GLY A 369 -3.87 -3.17 37.46
C GLY A 369 -4.90 -2.53 36.55
N PRO A 370 -4.88 -1.20 36.41
CA PRO A 370 -5.75 -0.48 35.51
C PRO A 370 -5.33 -0.73 34.05
N CYS A 371 -6.28 -0.56 33.14
CA CYS A 371 -5.95 -0.48 31.71
C CYS A 371 -5.15 0.81 31.46
N PRO A 372 -4.03 0.76 30.71
CA PRO A 372 -3.25 1.96 30.37
C PRO A 372 -3.94 2.84 29.32
N LEU A 373 -5.05 2.38 28.73
CA LEU A 373 -5.79 3.09 27.70
C LEU A 373 -7.02 3.79 28.30
N ASP A 374 -7.24 5.02 27.86
CA ASP A 374 -8.42 5.80 28.23
C ASP A 374 -9.61 5.46 27.32
N ASP A 375 -10.82 5.45 27.90
CA ASP A 375 -12.05 5.35 27.11
C ASP A 375 -12.42 6.71 26.52
N LEU A 376 -12.03 6.91 25.26
CA LEU A 376 -12.22 8.16 24.53
C LEU A 376 -13.70 8.44 24.20
N SER A 377 -14.61 7.47 24.36
CA SER A 377 -16.06 7.71 24.22
C SER A 377 -16.61 8.71 25.25
N LYS A 378 -15.86 8.92 26.34
CA LYS A 378 -16.20 9.85 27.43
C LYS A 378 -15.62 11.25 27.23
N VAL A 379 -14.79 11.43 26.21
CA VAL A 379 -14.14 12.71 25.92
C VAL A 379 -15.03 13.51 24.98
N THR A 380 -15.21 14.80 25.26
CA THR A 380 -15.87 15.73 24.34
C THR A 380 -14.89 16.12 23.26
N PRO A 381 -15.20 15.95 21.97
CA PRO A 381 -14.29 16.36 20.90
C PRO A 381 -14.17 17.87 20.82
N ASP A 382 -12.95 18.37 20.66
CA ASP A 382 -12.65 19.77 20.40
C ASP A 382 -13.01 20.15 18.97
N VAL A 383 -12.78 19.21 18.01
CA VAL A 383 -13.07 19.37 16.58
C VAL A 383 -13.76 18.12 16.06
N THR A 384 -14.65 18.29 15.09
CA THR A 384 -15.23 17.17 14.32
C THR A 384 -14.91 17.37 12.84
N ARG A 385 -14.32 16.34 12.21
CA ARG A 385 -14.03 16.33 10.77
C ARG A 385 -14.79 15.24 10.05
N THR A 386 -15.04 15.44 8.77
CA THR A 386 -15.49 14.39 7.84
C THR A 386 -14.36 14.09 6.87
N ILE A 387 -14.01 12.82 6.77
CA ILE A 387 -12.98 12.31 5.86
C ILE A 387 -13.65 11.31 4.92
N VAL A 388 -13.58 11.53 3.62
CA VAL A 388 -14.25 10.70 2.61
C VAL A 388 -13.22 10.00 1.74
N PHE A 389 -13.22 8.68 1.79
CA PHE A 389 -12.46 7.82 0.89
C PHE A 389 -13.33 7.52 -0.32
N SER A 390 -12.79 7.70 -1.50
CA SER A 390 -13.49 7.49 -2.76
C SER A 390 -12.60 6.80 -3.78
N GLU A 391 -13.20 5.87 -4.51
CA GLU A 391 -12.56 5.09 -5.54
C GLU A 391 -13.44 4.99 -6.77
N THR A 392 -12.81 5.07 -7.92
CA THR A 392 -13.32 4.58 -9.20
C THR A 392 -12.22 3.74 -9.84
N PRO A 393 -12.46 2.93 -10.85
CA PRO A 393 -11.39 2.19 -11.52
C PRO A 393 -10.22 3.12 -11.90
N ASN A 394 -9.07 2.93 -11.29
CA ASN A 394 -7.84 3.73 -11.44
C ASN A 394 -7.82 5.13 -10.80
N ASP A 395 -8.69 5.44 -9.84
CA ASP A 395 -8.76 6.75 -9.21
C ASP A 395 -9.02 6.62 -7.69
N PHE A 396 -7.99 6.92 -6.86
CA PHE A 396 -8.00 6.69 -5.42
C PHE A 396 -7.81 8.01 -4.68
N ARG A 397 -8.81 8.48 -3.93
CA ARG A 397 -8.80 9.81 -3.32
C ARG A 397 -9.27 9.82 -1.87
N ILE A 398 -8.77 10.79 -1.11
CA ILE A 398 -9.35 11.20 0.17
C ILE A 398 -9.87 12.64 0.03
N ASN A 399 -11.12 12.90 0.43
CA ASN A 399 -11.77 14.20 0.28
C ASN A 399 -11.68 14.76 -1.16
N ASN A 400 -11.88 13.88 -2.14
CA ASN A 400 -11.77 14.20 -3.57
C ASN A 400 -10.38 14.74 -3.99
N ARG A 401 -9.31 14.43 -3.24
CA ARG A 401 -7.93 14.85 -3.51
C ARG A 401 -7.00 13.66 -3.56
N TYR A 402 -5.98 13.76 -4.42
CA TYR A 402 -4.82 12.90 -4.37
C TYR A 402 -3.79 13.44 -3.38
N PHE A 403 -2.89 12.57 -2.97
CA PHE A 403 -1.76 12.96 -2.15
C PHE A 403 -0.87 13.99 -2.86
N ASP A 404 -0.52 15.05 -2.12
CA ASP A 404 0.48 16.06 -2.49
C ASP A 404 1.39 16.29 -1.28
N GLY A 405 2.59 15.74 -1.31
CA GLY A 405 3.54 15.82 -0.19
C GLY A 405 3.94 17.25 0.19
N THR A 406 3.59 18.25 -0.64
CA THR A 406 3.86 19.68 -0.35
C THR A 406 2.68 20.39 0.31
N ARG A 407 1.46 19.84 0.21
CA ARG A 407 0.23 20.41 0.77
C ARG A 407 -0.04 19.86 2.18
N ILE A 408 -0.59 20.69 3.05
CA ILE A 408 -1.17 20.26 4.32
C ILE A 408 -2.67 20.08 4.08
N ASP A 409 -3.16 18.85 4.20
CA ASP A 409 -4.57 18.54 4.01
C ASP A 409 -5.37 18.71 5.30
N GLN A 410 -4.75 18.39 6.44
CA GLN A 410 -5.35 18.54 7.76
C GLN A 410 -4.41 19.33 8.66
N LEU A 411 -4.85 20.50 9.14
CA LEU A 411 -4.16 21.27 10.16
C LEU A 411 -4.81 20.99 11.51
N VAL A 412 -4.03 20.46 12.45
CA VAL A 412 -4.49 20.02 13.76
C VAL A 412 -3.72 20.72 14.86
N ARG A 413 -4.40 21.11 15.92
CA ARG A 413 -3.77 21.73 17.09
C ARG A 413 -3.33 20.65 18.08
N TYR A 414 -2.08 20.69 18.50
CA TYR A 414 -1.60 19.84 19.60
C TYR A 414 -2.40 20.12 20.89
N GLY A 415 -2.87 19.06 21.51
CA GLY A 415 -3.72 19.09 22.70
C GLY A 415 -5.20 18.81 22.44
N ASP A 416 -5.65 18.87 21.19
CA ASP A 416 -7.04 18.61 20.82
C ASP A 416 -7.35 17.11 20.76
N ASN A 417 -8.60 16.76 21.11
CA ASN A 417 -9.22 15.47 20.84
C ASN A 417 -10.17 15.67 19.66
N GLU A 418 -9.90 15.01 18.54
CA GLU A 418 -10.75 15.16 17.37
C GLU A 418 -11.61 13.94 17.09
N LYS A 419 -12.88 14.19 16.80
CA LYS A 419 -13.77 13.16 16.28
C LYS A 419 -13.73 13.21 14.76
N TRP A 420 -13.32 12.10 14.14
CA TRP A 420 -13.38 11.96 12.70
C TRP A 420 -14.51 11.05 12.27
N ILE A 421 -15.30 11.50 11.30
CA ILE A 421 -16.33 10.74 10.63
C ILE A 421 -15.74 10.26 9.32
N VAL A 422 -15.24 9.04 9.31
CA VAL A 422 -14.57 8.45 8.15
C VAL A 422 -15.59 7.71 7.31
N ARG A 423 -15.78 8.14 6.07
CA ARG A 423 -16.74 7.58 5.11
C ARG A 423 -16.01 6.86 3.99
N ASN A 424 -16.48 5.69 3.68
CA ASN A 424 -16.14 4.99 2.45
C ASN A 424 -17.28 5.16 1.46
N SER A 425 -17.04 5.85 0.33
CA SER A 425 -18.05 6.04 -0.73
C SER A 425 -17.90 5.04 -1.88
N SER A 426 -16.98 4.08 -1.77
CA SER A 426 -16.62 3.09 -2.79
C SER A 426 -17.43 1.79 -2.64
N ASP A 427 -17.39 0.97 -3.69
CA ASP A 427 -17.93 -0.40 -3.72
C ASP A 427 -16.91 -1.45 -3.24
N GLU A 428 -15.81 -1.01 -2.65
CA GLU A 428 -14.75 -1.83 -2.07
C GLU A 428 -14.46 -1.43 -0.63
N LEU A 429 -13.96 -2.37 0.20
CA LEU A 429 -13.40 -2.08 1.50
C LEU A 429 -12.12 -1.26 1.35
N HIS A 430 -11.93 -0.28 2.23
CA HIS A 430 -10.63 0.36 2.40
C HIS A 430 -10.07 0.10 3.78
N VAL A 431 -8.76 0.24 3.94
CA VAL A 431 -8.09 0.12 5.23
C VAL A 431 -7.60 1.50 5.65
N PHE A 432 -8.26 2.10 6.64
CA PHE A 432 -7.79 3.35 7.22
C PHE A 432 -6.60 3.07 8.13
N HIS A 433 -5.52 3.83 7.94
CA HIS A 433 -4.37 3.87 8.83
C HIS A 433 -3.94 5.31 9.07
N ILE A 434 -3.51 5.62 10.30
CA ILE A 434 -2.93 6.91 10.69
C ILE A 434 -1.60 6.69 11.39
N HIS A 435 -0.59 7.47 11.01
CA HIS A 435 0.74 7.45 11.59
C HIS A 435 0.77 8.09 12.98
N GLN A 436 1.76 7.77 13.81
CA GLN A 436 2.08 8.33 15.13
C GLN A 436 0.99 8.23 16.20
N LEU A 437 -0.20 7.76 15.89
CA LEU A 437 -1.38 7.85 16.76
C LEU A 437 -2.18 6.56 16.78
N ASP A 438 -2.84 6.34 17.91
CA ASP A 438 -3.95 5.40 18.02
C ASP A 438 -5.28 6.14 18.15
N PHE A 439 -6.36 5.48 17.79
CA PHE A 439 -7.72 5.98 17.93
C PHE A 439 -8.65 4.92 18.53
N GLN A 440 -9.78 5.38 19.05
CA GLN A 440 -10.88 4.53 19.44
C GLN A 440 -12.01 4.60 18.41
N ILE A 441 -12.52 3.46 17.97
CA ILE A 441 -13.76 3.41 17.19
C ILE A 441 -14.93 3.64 18.14
N LEU A 442 -15.73 4.68 17.84
CA LEU A 442 -16.93 5.02 18.59
C LEU A 442 -18.18 4.35 18.01
N LYS A 443 -18.32 4.38 16.66
CA LYS A 443 -19.45 3.80 15.95
C LYS A 443 -19.05 3.26 14.61
N ILE A 444 -19.76 2.22 14.15
CA ILE A 444 -19.71 1.70 12.78
C ILE A 444 -21.15 1.73 12.23
N ASN A 445 -21.37 2.41 11.11
CA ASN A 445 -22.67 2.61 10.49
C ASN A 445 -23.75 3.06 11.50
N GLY A 446 -23.39 4.00 12.37
CA GLY A 446 -24.24 4.53 13.43
C GLY A 446 -24.40 3.65 14.68
N VAL A 447 -23.88 2.41 14.67
CA VAL A 447 -23.97 1.48 15.83
C VAL A 447 -22.79 1.71 16.77
N PRO A 448 -23.03 2.07 18.06
CA PRO A 448 -21.99 2.27 19.05
C PRO A 448 -21.14 1.01 19.27
N GLN A 449 -19.83 1.18 19.40
CA GLN A 449 -18.88 0.12 19.69
C GLN A 449 -18.44 0.17 21.16
N PRO A 450 -18.35 -0.98 21.85
CA PRO A 450 -17.83 -1.02 23.20
C PRO A 450 -16.31 -0.76 23.19
N PHE A 451 -15.83 -0.03 24.18
CA PHE A 451 -14.40 0.17 24.35
C PHE A 451 -13.73 -1.09 24.90
N ASN A 452 -12.73 -1.59 24.18
CA ASN A 452 -11.86 -2.66 24.67
C ASN A 452 -10.38 -2.46 24.30
N PHE A 453 -10.07 -1.69 23.26
CA PHE A 453 -8.71 -1.37 22.83
C PHE A 453 -8.71 -0.12 21.95
N HIS A 454 -7.53 0.48 21.77
CA HIS A 454 -7.24 1.42 20.70
C HIS A 454 -6.61 0.67 19.52
N ARG A 455 -6.55 1.32 18.36
CA ARG A 455 -5.91 0.80 17.15
C ARG A 455 -5.39 1.93 16.27
N ASP A 456 -4.52 1.61 15.34
CA ASP A 456 -4.04 2.55 14.31
C ASP A 456 -4.57 2.19 12.90
N THR A 457 -5.13 0.99 12.76
CA THR A 457 -5.56 0.43 11.48
C THR A 457 -6.94 -0.22 11.60
N PHE A 458 -7.86 0.06 10.66
CA PHE A 458 -9.14 -0.66 10.60
C PHE A 458 -9.69 -0.73 9.17
N SER A 459 -10.52 -1.76 8.94
CA SER A 459 -11.25 -1.93 7.68
C SER A 459 -12.52 -1.08 7.67
N MET A 460 -12.67 -0.22 6.67
CA MET A 460 -13.87 0.60 6.46
C MET A 460 -14.91 -0.20 5.67
N PRO A 461 -16.17 -0.29 6.16
CA PRO A 461 -17.23 -0.99 5.43
C PRO A 461 -17.48 -0.35 4.06
N VAL A 462 -17.83 -1.19 3.08
CA VAL A 462 -18.28 -0.75 1.75
C VAL A 462 -19.45 0.22 1.89
N ARG A 463 -19.37 1.39 1.27
CA ARG A 463 -20.37 2.48 1.35
C ARG A 463 -20.79 2.81 2.78
N GLY A 464 -19.88 2.64 3.74
CA GLY A 464 -20.14 2.79 5.17
C GLY A 464 -19.47 3.99 5.80
N GLU A 465 -19.74 4.16 7.09
CA GLU A 465 -19.22 5.24 7.91
C GLU A 465 -18.70 4.70 9.25
N VAL A 466 -17.54 5.21 9.69
CA VAL A 466 -16.97 4.90 11.00
C VAL A 466 -16.66 6.20 11.74
N GLU A 467 -17.22 6.37 12.94
CA GLU A 467 -16.86 7.46 13.84
C GLU A 467 -15.68 7.02 14.72
N ILE A 468 -14.58 7.76 14.68
CA ILE A 468 -13.39 7.52 15.51
C ILE A 468 -13.07 8.74 16.37
N MET A 469 -12.42 8.52 17.50
CA MET A 469 -11.86 9.58 18.35
C MET A 469 -10.33 9.45 18.36
N ILE A 470 -9.66 10.53 18.02
CA ILE A 470 -8.19 10.62 17.92
C ILE A 470 -7.67 11.64 18.93
N PRO A 471 -6.82 11.25 19.89
CA PRO A 471 -6.21 12.18 20.86
C PRO A 471 -4.87 12.72 20.30
N PHE A 472 -4.84 13.96 19.81
CA PHE A 472 -3.59 14.64 19.40
C PHE A 472 -2.86 15.23 20.62
N THR A 473 -2.78 14.47 21.71
CA THR A 473 -2.33 14.95 23.02
C THR A 473 -0.95 14.45 23.44
N ARG A 474 -0.30 13.60 22.61
CA ARG A 474 1.04 13.10 22.88
C ARG A 474 2.09 14.04 22.28
N PRO A 475 3.19 14.37 22.97
CA PRO A 475 4.21 15.29 22.44
C PRO A 475 4.84 14.84 21.12
N CYS A 476 4.93 13.54 20.87
CA CYS A 476 5.51 12.96 19.66
C CYS A 476 4.75 13.29 18.38
N VAL A 477 3.48 13.68 18.46
CA VAL A 477 2.65 13.92 17.25
C VAL A 477 2.86 15.30 16.63
N VAL A 478 3.63 16.21 17.28
CA VAL A 478 3.88 17.53 16.72
C VAL A 478 4.81 17.42 15.52
N GLY A 479 4.34 17.84 14.37
CA GLY A 479 5.07 17.75 13.09
C GLY A 479 4.17 17.37 11.93
N ASP A 480 4.78 16.94 10.84
CA ASP A 480 4.11 16.53 9.61
C ASP A 480 4.14 15.02 9.46
N PHE A 481 2.98 14.38 9.30
CA PHE A 481 2.82 12.96 9.03
C PHE A 481 1.58 12.70 8.17
N VAL A 482 1.22 11.44 7.94
CA VAL A 482 0.15 11.10 7.01
C VAL A 482 -0.90 10.18 7.63
N PHE A 483 -2.06 10.12 6.97
CA PHE A 483 -3.01 9.02 7.06
C PHE A 483 -3.42 8.61 5.65
N HIS A 484 -3.76 7.35 5.46
CA HIS A 484 -4.00 6.80 4.13
C HIS A 484 -4.82 5.50 4.15
N CYS A 485 -5.15 5.00 2.97
CA CYS A 485 -5.60 3.63 2.80
C CYS A 485 -4.39 2.69 2.83
N HIS A 486 -4.39 1.68 3.70
CA HIS A 486 -3.29 0.72 3.82
C HIS A 486 -3.38 -0.45 2.82
N ILE A 487 -4.27 -0.40 1.86
CA ILE A 487 -4.14 -1.15 0.61
C ILE A 487 -3.11 -0.38 -0.22
N LEU A 488 -1.86 -0.89 -0.28
CA LEU A 488 -0.73 -0.09 -0.75
C LEU A 488 -0.80 0.33 -2.21
N CYS A 489 -1.56 -0.39 -3.07
CA CYS A 489 -1.82 0.10 -4.42
C CYS A 489 -2.74 1.34 -4.43
N HIS A 490 -3.66 1.48 -3.46
CA HIS A 490 -4.49 2.67 -3.29
C HIS A 490 -3.67 3.84 -2.72
N GLU A 491 -2.80 3.56 -1.74
CA GLU A 491 -1.84 4.53 -1.20
C GLU A 491 -0.96 5.11 -2.30
N ASP A 492 -0.22 4.24 -3.04
CA ASP A 492 0.64 4.62 -4.15
C ASP A 492 -0.15 5.31 -5.28
N GLY A 493 -1.45 4.99 -5.42
CA GLY A 493 -2.39 5.62 -6.33
C GLY A 493 -2.86 7.01 -5.89
N GLY A 494 -2.50 7.45 -4.67
CA GLY A 494 -2.80 8.79 -4.15
C GLY A 494 -3.81 8.86 -3.00
N MET A 495 -4.31 7.71 -2.48
CA MET A 495 -5.27 7.67 -1.36
C MET A 495 -4.56 7.91 -0.02
N MET A 496 -3.97 9.08 0.12
CA MET A 496 -3.21 9.54 1.29
C MET A 496 -3.41 11.04 1.48
N GLN A 497 -3.35 11.51 2.72
CA GLN A 497 -3.35 12.93 3.07
C GLN A 497 -2.32 13.24 4.14
N LYS A 498 -1.80 14.48 4.10
CA LYS A 498 -0.82 15.00 5.04
C LYS A 498 -1.52 15.73 6.18
N ILE A 499 -1.14 15.36 7.40
CA ILE A 499 -1.50 16.09 8.62
C ILE A 499 -0.31 16.94 9.06
N ARG A 500 -0.58 18.16 9.50
CA ARG A 500 0.34 18.95 10.32
C ARG A 500 -0.27 19.17 11.68
N VAL A 501 0.40 18.66 12.72
CA VAL A 501 0.06 19.00 14.11
C VAL A 501 0.98 20.12 14.58
N TYR A 502 0.40 21.26 14.93
CA TYR A 502 1.15 22.42 15.40
C TYR A 502 1.00 22.62 16.92
N ASP A 503 2.11 23.01 17.57
CA ASP A 503 2.13 23.38 18.97
C ASP A 503 1.69 24.85 19.12
N PRO A 504 0.54 25.14 19.78
CA PRO A 504 0.04 26.50 19.91
C PRO A 504 0.93 27.42 20.76
N SER A 505 1.90 26.87 21.49
CA SER A 505 2.88 27.65 22.27
C SER A 505 4.04 28.16 21.42
N LYS A 506 4.16 27.71 20.15
CA LYS A 506 5.20 28.06 19.21
C LYS A 506 4.63 28.86 18.04
N PRO A 507 5.45 29.67 17.32
CA PRO A 507 5.00 30.31 16.09
C PRO A 507 4.44 29.26 15.13
N MET A 508 3.21 29.48 14.65
CA MET A 508 2.61 28.58 13.66
C MET A 508 3.42 28.61 12.37
N PRO A 509 3.83 27.47 11.82
CA PRO A 509 4.43 27.42 10.50
C PRO A 509 3.52 28.07 9.46
N PRO A 510 4.06 28.77 8.45
CA PRO A 510 3.23 29.40 7.43
C PRO A 510 2.33 28.37 6.74
N VAL A 511 1.03 28.64 6.74
CA VAL A 511 0.01 27.86 6.04
C VAL A 511 -0.14 28.45 4.65
N ARG A 512 0.01 27.63 3.62
CA ARG A 512 -0.14 28.07 2.23
C ARG A 512 -1.63 28.07 1.83
N PRO A 513 -2.02 28.94 0.88
CA PRO A 513 -3.34 28.81 0.26
C PRO A 513 -3.55 27.37 -0.27
N GLY A 514 -4.63 26.73 0.16
CA GLY A 514 -4.92 25.34 -0.16
C GLY A 514 -4.50 24.30 0.87
N ASP A 515 -3.74 24.70 1.90
CA ASP A 515 -3.51 23.85 3.08
C ASP A 515 -4.77 23.84 3.98
N GLY A 516 -5.27 22.64 4.32
CA GLY A 516 -6.33 22.43 5.32
C GLY A 516 -7.67 23.09 4.98
N TYR A 517 -8.16 23.97 5.81
CA TYR A 517 -9.46 24.60 5.77
C TYR A 517 -9.63 25.63 4.65
N GLY A 518 -10.47 25.38 3.70
CA GLY A 518 -10.91 26.32 2.68
C GLY A 518 -11.64 25.60 1.55
N PRO A 519 -12.34 26.33 0.68
CA PRO A 519 -12.83 25.74 -0.56
C PRO A 519 -11.62 25.19 -1.31
N GLU A 520 -11.72 23.90 -1.69
CA GLU A 520 -10.67 23.15 -2.35
C GLU A 520 -10.02 23.93 -3.49
N PRO A 521 -8.66 24.05 -3.51
CA PRO A 521 -8.02 24.33 -4.78
C PRO A 521 -8.33 23.15 -5.68
N GLU A 522 -8.94 23.44 -6.82
CA GLU A 522 -9.27 22.44 -7.82
C GLU A 522 -8.00 21.66 -8.17
N ASP A 523 -8.05 20.33 -8.00
CA ASP A 523 -6.96 19.35 -8.18
C ASP A 523 -6.56 19.15 -9.63
N ALA A 524 -6.42 20.21 -10.31
CA ALA A 524 -6.27 20.25 -11.72
C ALA A 524 -4.88 19.86 -12.23
N HIS A 525 -3.94 19.64 -11.36
CA HIS A 525 -2.58 19.27 -11.74
C HIS A 525 -2.26 17.81 -11.56
N LEU A 526 -3.26 17.02 -11.15
CA LEU A 526 -3.04 15.61 -10.85
C LEU A 526 -3.13 14.75 -12.12
N PRO A 527 -2.18 13.79 -12.25
CA PRO A 527 -2.14 12.94 -13.42
C PRO A 527 -3.38 12.04 -13.46
N LEU A 528 -4.09 12.05 -14.58
CA LEU A 528 -4.93 10.93 -14.97
C LEU A 528 -4.03 9.82 -15.50
N LYS A 529 -4.22 8.59 -15.02
CA LYS A 529 -3.66 7.42 -15.72
C LYS A 529 -4.26 7.36 -17.13
N ALA A 530 -3.52 6.79 -18.07
CA ALA A 530 -4.05 6.53 -19.40
C ALA A 530 -5.38 5.79 -19.29
N ALA A 531 -6.39 6.23 -20.02
CA ALA A 531 -7.70 5.57 -20.06
C ALA A 531 -7.62 4.12 -20.57
N ASP A 532 -6.62 3.85 -21.45
CA ASP A 532 -6.24 2.52 -21.90
C ASP A 532 -4.73 2.42 -22.00
N ALA A 533 -4.09 1.83 -21.01
CA ALA A 533 -2.65 1.62 -20.98
C ALA A 533 -2.16 0.63 -22.08
N ASN A 534 -3.06 -0.18 -22.63
CA ASN A 534 -2.78 -1.15 -23.68
C ASN A 534 -3.06 -0.60 -25.10
N ALA A 535 -3.50 0.66 -25.23
CA ALA A 535 -3.71 1.28 -26.52
C ALA A 535 -2.43 1.21 -27.37
N VAL A 536 -2.58 0.78 -28.59
CA VAL A 536 -1.46 0.57 -29.53
C VAL A 536 -1.11 1.80 -30.37
N GLY A 537 -1.81 2.91 -30.16
CA GLY A 537 -1.71 4.09 -31.02
C GLY A 537 -2.37 3.87 -32.38
N GLY A 538 -2.13 4.78 -33.31
CA GLY A 538 -2.69 4.69 -34.66
C GLY A 538 -2.65 6.03 -35.40
N PRO A 539 -3.21 6.09 -36.59
CA PRO A 539 -3.24 7.31 -37.41
C PRO A 539 -3.92 8.48 -36.71
N PHE A 540 -3.37 9.67 -36.89
CA PHE A 540 -3.95 10.91 -36.38
C PHE A 540 -3.70 12.08 -37.36
N ALA A 541 -4.56 13.08 -37.27
CA ALA A 541 -4.38 14.35 -37.98
C ALA A 541 -4.70 15.49 -37.01
N LEU A 542 -3.70 16.29 -36.70
CA LEU A 542 -3.75 17.43 -35.80
C LEU A 542 -3.27 18.70 -36.49
N ARG A 543 -3.20 19.82 -35.78
CA ARG A 543 -2.67 21.08 -36.31
C ARG A 543 -1.51 21.55 -35.47
N ASP A 544 -0.48 22.06 -36.11
CA ASP A 544 0.62 22.73 -35.42
C ASP A 544 0.27 24.17 -34.99
N ALA A 545 1.23 24.83 -34.34
CA ALA A 545 1.05 26.19 -33.85
C ALA A 545 0.87 27.24 -34.99
N GLN A 546 1.09 26.89 -36.24
CA GLN A 546 0.89 27.70 -37.42
C GLN A 546 -0.45 27.39 -38.10
N GLY A 547 -1.17 26.40 -37.62
CA GLY A 547 -2.44 25.92 -38.18
C GLY A 547 -2.25 24.93 -39.34
N ALA A 548 -1.01 24.55 -39.67
CA ALA A 548 -0.75 23.54 -40.69
C ALA A 548 -1.10 22.14 -40.16
N GLU A 549 -1.57 21.27 -41.05
CA GLU A 549 -1.89 19.91 -40.72
C GLU A 549 -0.62 19.09 -40.41
N PHE A 550 -0.66 18.34 -39.33
CA PHE A 550 0.36 17.40 -38.91
C PHE A 550 -0.25 16.02 -38.69
N THR A 551 0.19 15.04 -39.44
CA THR A 551 -0.30 13.66 -39.38
C THR A 551 0.80 12.68 -38.98
N ASP A 552 0.42 11.46 -38.68
CA ASP A 552 1.34 10.35 -38.41
C ASP A 552 2.29 10.05 -39.55
N ASP A 553 1.99 10.46 -40.81
CA ASP A 553 2.90 10.36 -41.94
C ASP A 553 4.21 11.14 -41.73
N GLN A 554 4.15 12.26 -40.97
CA GLN A 554 5.37 13.01 -40.63
C GLN A 554 6.23 12.30 -39.56
N LEU A 555 5.78 11.18 -39.03
CA LEU A 555 6.57 10.28 -38.16
C LEU A 555 7.02 9.02 -38.88
N SER A 556 6.78 8.90 -40.21
CA SER A 556 7.01 7.67 -40.98
C SER A 556 8.49 7.27 -41.12
N ASP A 557 9.43 8.19 -40.91
CA ASP A 557 10.86 8.00 -41.08
C ASP A 557 11.68 8.06 -39.78
N GLY A 558 11.01 8.11 -38.62
CA GLY A 558 11.68 8.23 -37.32
C GLY A 558 10.83 7.81 -36.14
N LEU A 559 11.35 8.12 -34.97
CA LEU A 559 10.67 7.93 -33.70
C LEU A 559 10.28 9.27 -33.10
N ALA A 560 9.23 9.26 -32.28
CA ALA A 560 8.84 10.42 -31.48
C ALA A 560 8.54 10.05 -30.02
N LEU A 561 8.91 10.91 -29.09
CA LEU A 561 8.34 10.92 -27.73
C LEU A 561 7.13 11.85 -27.73
N LEU A 562 5.96 11.30 -27.47
CA LEU A 562 4.68 11.99 -27.53
C LEU A 562 4.02 11.99 -26.14
N CYS A 563 3.59 13.16 -25.66
CA CYS A 563 2.76 13.29 -24.46
C CYS A 563 1.54 14.19 -24.68
N PHE A 564 0.52 14.00 -23.85
CA PHE A 564 -0.68 14.81 -23.81
C PHE A 564 -0.61 15.80 -22.63
N GLY A 565 -1.08 17.04 -22.83
CA GLY A 565 -1.04 18.05 -21.79
C GLY A 565 -1.75 19.34 -22.20
N TYR A 566 -1.49 20.43 -21.50
CA TYR A 566 -1.97 21.79 -21.87
C TYR A 566 -0.92 22.83 -21.44
N THR A 567 -0.91 23.98 -22.11
CA THR A 567 0.19 24.97 -21.97
C THR A 567 0.29 25.61 -20.58
N ASP A 568 -0.84 25.71 -19.85
CA ASP A 568 -0.89 26.27 -18.49
C ASP A 568 -0.64 25.20 -17.39
N CYS A 569 -0.26 23.97 -17.77
CA CYS A 569 0.07 22.91 -16.82
C CYS A 569 1.36 23.26 -16.07
N THR A 570 1.30 23.37 -14.74
CA THR A 570 2.45 23.68 -13.88
C THR A 570 3.07 22.44 -13.22
N GLY A 571 2.47 21.26 -13.41
CA GLY A 571 2.88 19.99 -12.79
C GLY A 571 3.60 19.04 -13.74
N ALA A 572 2.85 18.15 -14.38
CA ALA A 572 3.39 17.06 -15.18
C ALA A 572 4.08 17.50 -16.48
N CYS A 573 3.52 18.47 -17.22
CA CYS A 573 4.10 18.89 -18.48
C CYS A 573 5.53 19.43 -18.36
N PRO A 574 5.87 20.33 -17.42
CA PRO A 574 7.25 20.76 -17.20
C PRO A 574 8.21 19.61 -16.87
N ARG A 575 7.75 18.60 -16.14
CA ARG A 575 8.56 17.41 -15.80
C ARG A 575 8.83 16.55 -17.03
N ASN A 576 7.82 16.32 -17.88
CA ASN A 576 8.02 15.62 -19.14
C ASN A 576 9.02 16.37 -20.05
N MET A 577 8.95 17.72 -20.10
CA MET A 577 9.90 18.53 -20.86
C MET A 577 11.33 18.41 -20.32
N ALA A 578 11.51 18.38 -19.00
CA ALA A 578 12.80 18.14 -18.38
C ALA A 578 13.34 16.74 -18.73
N THR A 579 12.50 15.70 -18.63
CA THR A 579 12.86 14.33 -19.06
C THR A 579 13.25 14.26 -20.52
N TYR A 580 12.56 15.00 -21.41
CA TYR A 580 12.91 15.08 -22.83
C TYR A 580 14.29 15.70 -23.07
N ALA A 581 14.64 16.74 -22.30
CA ALA A 581 15.97 17.35 -22.34
C ALA A 581 17.06 16.35 -21.94
N ASP A 582 16.85 15.64 -20.82
CA ASP A 582 17.80 14.64 -20.35
C ASP A 582 17.98 13.49 -21.36
N VAL A 583 16.90 13.02 -21.98
CA VAL A 583 16.96 12.00 -23.06
C VAL A 583 17.71 12.55 -24.28
N ALA A 584 17.45 13.79 -24.67
CA ALA A 584 18.15 14.43 -25.78
C ALA A 584 19.65 14.51 -25.54
N ASP A 585 20.07 14.88 -24.33
CA ASP A 585 21.49 14.99 -23.97
C ASP A 585 22.17 13.60 -23.93
N ILE A 586 21.50 12.58 -23.42
CA ILE A 586 22.00 11.20 -23.45
C ILE A 586 22.23 10.72 -24.89
N LEU A 587 21.21 10.85 -25.73
CA LEU A 587 21.30 10.40 -27.13
C LEU A 587 22.34 11.19 -27.95
N LYS A 588 22.44 12.52 -27.72
CA LYS A 588 23.42 13.38 -28.42
C LYS A 588 24.85 13.02 -28.07
N ALA A 589 25.14 12.40 -26.96
CA ALA A 589 26.46 11.94 -26.57
C ALA A 589 26.90 10.65 -27.33
N GLU A 590 26.00 10.01 -28.07
CA GLU A 590 26.28 8.80 -28.81
C GLU A 590 26.98 9.08 -30.15
N ALA A 591 27.76 8.11 -30.65
CA ALA A 591 28.52 8.27 -31.91
C ALA A 591 27.61 8.37 -33.16
N ASN A 592 26.43 7.73 -33.09
CA ASN A 592 25.41 7.74 -34.14
C ASN A 592 24.03 7.89 -33.55
N PRO A 593 23.65 9.09 -33.07
CA PRO A 593 22.38 9.29 -32.38
C PRO A 593 21.20 8.98 -33.33
N PRO A 594 20.17 8.32 -32.83
CA PRO A 594 18.94 8.11 -33.59
C PRO A 594 18.21 9.44 -33.77
N GLU A 595 17.49 9.57 -34.89
CA GLU A 595 16.58 10.71 -35.05
C GLU A 595 15.36 10.53 -34.18
N LEU A 596 15.14 11.49 -33.28
CA LEU A 596 14.02 11.50 -32.32
C LEU A 596 13.31 12.85 -32.35
N ARG A 597 11.98 12.82 -32.50
CA ARG A 597 11.12 13.99 -32.43
C ARG A 597 10.50 14.10 -31.06
N TYR A 598 10.16 15.30 -30.62
CA TYR A 598 9.46 15.55 -29.37
C TYR A 598 8.13 16.19 -29.69
N VAL A 599 7.04 15.51 -29.32
CA VAL A 599 5.67 15.89 -29.68
C VAL A 599 4.85 16.12 -28.41
N PHE A 600 4.21 17.26 -28.36
CA PHE A 600 3.24 17.64 -27.32
C PHE A 600 1.88 17.83 -27.95
N VAL A 601 0.85 17.14 -27.46
CA VAL A 601 -0.53 17.27 -27.93
C VAL A 601 -1.34 17.98 -26.85
N SER A 602 -1.81 19.20 -27.15
CA SER A 602 -2.68 19.91 -26.23
C SER A 602 -4.07 19.31 -26.20
N VAL A 603 -4.56 19.03 -24.99
CA VAL A 603 -5.93 18.58 -24.72
C VAL A 603 -6.87 19.72 -24.35
N ASP A 604 -6.42 20.96 -24.50
CA ASP A 604 -7.20 22.16 -24.23
C ASP A 604 -7.24 23.11 -25.44
N PRO A 605 -7.87 22.71 -26.53
CA PRO A 605 -7.87 23.49 -27.76
C PRO A 605 -8.52 24.86 -27.59
N SER A 606 -9.36 25.06 -26.58
CA SER A 606 -10.01 26.34 -26.34
C SER A 606 -9.07 27.45 -25.88
N ARG A 607 -7.93 27.11 -25.27
CA ARG A 607 -6.90 28.05 -24.79
C ARG A 607 -5.57 27.93 -25.53
N ASP A 608 -5.28 26.77 -26.09
CA ASP A 608 -3.97 26.41 -26.60
C ASP A 608 -3.95 26.41 -28.14
N GLU A 609 -4.10 27.61 -28.72
CA GLU A 609 -4.03 27.82 -30.17
C GLU A 609 -3.01 28.90 -30.54
N GLY A 610 -2.55 28.83 -31.79
CA GLY A 610 -1.77 29.88 -32.46
C GLY A 610 -0.59 30.38 -31.65
N ALA A 611 -0.61 31.66 -31.25
CA ALA A 611 0.51 32.30 -30.58
C ALA A 611 0.87 31.68 -29.22
N LYS A 612 -0.10 31.20 -28.45
CA LYS A 612 0.15 30.60 -27.14
C LYS A 612 0.85 29.25 -27.27
N LEU A 613 0.38 28.43 -28.20
CA LEU A 613 1.01 27.12 -28.48
C LEU A 613 2.43 27.29 -29.03
N LYS A 614 2.64 28.29 -29.90
CA LYS A 614 3.94 28.68 -30.43
C LYS A 614 4.91 29.15 -29.35
N ASP A 615 4.43 30.00 -28.42
CA ASP A 615 5.21 30.49 -27.30
C ASP A 615 5.64 29.33 -26.38
N TYR A 616 4.72 28.42 -26.08
CA TYR A 616 5.01 27.21 -25.30
C TYR A 616 6.09 26.35 -25.95
N ALA A 617 5.97 26.04 -27.24
CA ALA A 617 6.95 25.26 -27.97
C ALA A 617 8.32 25.94 -28.01
N SER A 618 8.36 27.26 -28.16
CA SER A 618 9.62 28.03 -28.22
C SER A 618 10.40 28.08 -26.89
N LYS A 619 9.72 27.86 -25.77
CA LYS A 619 10.31 27.82 -24.41
C LYS A 619 10.73 26.43 -23.99
N ALA A 620 10.35 25.39 -24.76
CA ALA A 620 10.72 24.02 -24.45
C ALA A 620 12.25 23.82 -24.56
N PRO A 621 12.84 22.98 -23.69
CA PRO A 621 14.28 22.71 -23.71
C PRO A 621 14.74 21.83 -24.87
N VAL A 622 13.79 21.33 -25.65
CA VAL A 622 14.03 20.50 -26.87
C VAL A 622 13.25 21.07 -28.04
N PRO A 623 13.61 20.74 -29.30
CA PRO A 623 12.81 21.12 -30.47
C PRO A 623 11.41 20.49 -30.41
N LEU A 624 10.46 21.15 -29.78
CA LEU A 624 9.14 20.64 -29.49
C LEU A 624 8.16 20.91 -30.62
N ILE A 625 7.52 19.87 -31.11
CA ILE A 625 6.38 19.95 -32.04
C ILE A 625 5.12 20.00 -31.16
N ALA A 626 4.51 21.17 -31.04
CA ALA A 626 3.29 21.34 -30.25
C ALA A 626 2.07 21.33 -31.18
N LEU A 627 1.14 20.44 -30.89
CA LEU A 627 -0.02 20.14 -31.73
C LEU A 627 -1.31 20.40 -30.94
N THR A 628 -2.37 20.75 -31.69
CA THR A 628 -3.74 20.86 -31.20
C THR A 628 -4.72 20.47 -32.31
N GLY A 629 -6.02 20.60 -32.07
CA GLY A 629 -7.07 20.30 -33.05
C GLY A 629 -8.42 20.80 -32.58
N ASP A 630 -9.47 20.56 -33.36
CA ASP A 630 -10.83 20.77 -32.84
C ASP A 630 -11.14 19.77 -31.72
N PRO A 631 -12.12 20.07 -30.84
CA PRO A 631 -12.42 19.19 -29.69
C PRO A 631 -12.70 17.73 -30.03
N GLU A 632 -13.37 17.46 -31.16
CA GLU A 632 -13.71 16.10 -31.58
C GLU A 632 -12.44 15.34 -32.00
N THR A 633 -11.56 16.01 -32.73
CA THR A 633 -10.27 15.48 -33.16
C THR A 633 -9.37 15.17 -31.94
N ILE A 634 -9.34 16.06 -30.94
CA ILE A 634 -8.59 15.82 -29.70
C ILE A 634 -9.14 14.61 -28.93
N VAL A 635 -10.48 14.50 -28.79
CA VAL A 635 -11.13 13.33 -28.16
C VAL A 635 -10.76 12.04 -28.90
N ARG A 636 -10.84 12.04 -30.22
CA ARG A 636 -10.53 10.86 -31.03
C ARG A 636 -9.04 10.47 -30.90
N THR A 637 -8.13 11.44 -31.05
CA THR A 637 -6.68 11.19 -30.94
C THR A 637 -6.31 10.71 -29.54
N SER A 638 -6.84 11.34 -28.48
CA SER A 638 -6.61 10.89 -27.11
C SER A 638 -7.02 9.43 -26.92
N ARG A 639 -8.20 9.03 -27.39
CA ARG A 639 -8.66 7.63 -27.32
C ARG A 639 -7.74 6.68 -28.08
N THR A 640 -7.27 7.05 -29.29
CA THR A 640 -6.36 6.25 -30.09
C THR A 640 -5.05 5.98 -29.34
N PHE A 641 -4.58 6.94 -28.56
CA PHE A 641 -3.38 6.82 -27.75
C PHE A 641 -3.68 6.39 -26.29
N GLY A 642 -4.92 6.05 -25.96
CA GLY A 642 -5.34 5.66 -24.62
C GLY A 642 -5.17 6.76 -23.58
N ALA A 643 -5.03 8.01 -23.99
CA ALA A 643 -4.91 9.14 -23.09
C ALA A 643 -6.30 9.60 -22.60
N ALA A 644 -6.36 9.99 -21.33
CA ALA A 644 -7.52 10.59 -20.71
C ALA A 644 -7.26 12.06 -20.38
N TYR A 645 -8.31 12.88 -20.41
CA TYR A 645 -8.25 14.25 -19.90
C TYR A 645 -9.64 14.71 -19.46
N GLU A 646 -9.67 15.63 -18.50
CA GLU A 646 -10.89 16.15 -17.90
C GLU A 646 -10.70 17.62 -17.52
N PRO A 647 -11.35 18.56 -18.24
CA PRO A 647 -11.37 19.96 -17.84
C PRO A 647 -12.08 20.11 -16.50
N GLN A 648 -11.48 20.85 -15.58
CA GLN A 648 -12.05 21.11 -14.26
C GLN A 648 -13.00 22.33 -14.31
N PRO A 649 -13.93 22.49 -13.34
CA PRO A 649 -14.81 23.63 -13.27
C PRO A 649 -14.06 24.96 -13.28
N LYS A 650 -14.62 25.97 -13.94
CA LYS A 650 -14.03 27.33 -13.97
C LYS A 650 -14.11 27.99 -12.61
N ARG A 651 -13.02 28.61 -12.21
CA ARG A 651 -12.93 29.46 -11.02
C ARG A 651 -13.68 30.78 -11.21
N ALA A 652 -13.84 31.52 -10.12
CA ALA A 652 -14.52 32.83 -10.16
C ALA A 652 -13.82 33.87 -11.08
N ASP A 653 -12.50 33.73 -11.30
CA ASP A 653 -11.72 34.56 -12.23
C ASP A 653 -11.76 34.06 -13.67
N GLY A 654 -12.52 32.97 -13.95
CA GLY A 654 -12.66 32.36 -15.26
C GLY A 654 -11.52 31.38 -15.62
N SER A 655 -10.50 31.24 -14.79
CA SER A 655 -9.42 30.25 -14.97
C SER A 655 -9.93 28.83 -14.69
N TYR A 656 -9.34 27.84 -15.31
CA TYR A 656 -9.54 26.43 -15.02
C TYR A 656 -8.31 25.62 -15.40
N THR A 657 -8.25 24.45 -14.91
CA THR A 657 -7.15 23.50 -15.11
C THR A 657 -7.69 22.27 -15.83
N VAL A 658 -6.81 21.43 -16.37
CA VAL A 658 -7.20 20.19 -17.05
C VAL A 658 -6.40 19.05 -16.43
N ARG A 659 -7.09 18.09 -15.83
CA ARG A 659 -6.48 16.81 -15.48
C ARG A 659 -6.22 16.05 -16.78
N HIS A 660 -5.05 15.44 -16.91
CA HIS A 660 -4.69 14.71 -18.12
C HIS A 660 -3.70 13.57 -17.83
N SER A 661 -3.66 12.58 -18.73
CA SER A 661 -2.63 11.53 -18.70
C SER A 661 -1.24 12.14 -18.82
N THR A 662 -0.30 11.61 -18.05
CA THR A 662 1.05 12.17 -17.92
C THR A 662 2.13 11.30 -18.55
N ASP A 663 1.72 10.15 -19.08
CA ASP A 663 2.60 9.19 -19.73
C ASP A 663 3.26 9.79 -20.99
N THR A 664 4.48 9.36 -21.24
CA THR A 664 5.17 9.58 -22.51
C THR A 664 5.10 8.31 -23.36
N CYS A 665 4.64 8.43 -24.59
CA CYS A 665 4.62 7.33 -25.56
C CYS A 665 5.81 7.42 -26.52
N LEU A 666 6.59 6.34 -26.68
CA LEU A 666 7.52 6.20 -27.79
C LEU A 666 6.73 5.72 -29.01
N VAL A 667 6.64 6.57 -30.01
CA VAL A 667 5.78 6.41 -31.18
C VAL A 667 6.65 6.29 -32.45
N GLY A 668 6.25 5.44 -33.34
CA GLY A 668 6.90 5.25 -34.64
C GLY A 668 5.94 5.44 -35.82
N PRO A 669 6.30 4.90 -37.02
CA PRO A 669 5.51 5.00 -38.23
C PRO A 669 4.05 4.60 -38.04
N GLY A 670 3.13 5.36 -38.65
CA GLY A 670 1.68 5.14 -38.54
C GLY A 670 1.10 5.47 -37.17
N GLY A 671 1.79 6.29 -36.38
CA GLY A 671 1.35 6.66 -35.03
C GLY A 671 1.39 5.51 -34.02
N ARG A 672 2.04 4.40 -34.35
CA ARG A 672 2.06 3.20 -33.49
C ARG A 672 2.90 3.41 -32.24
N ILE A 673 2.33 3.10 -31.06
CA ILE A 673 3.07 3.11 -29.79
C ILE A 673 3.94 1.84 -29.71
N PHE A 674 5.26 2.03 -29.52
CA PHE A 674 6.20 0.95 -29.27
C PHE A 674 6.41 0.71 -27.78
N LYS A 675 6.41 1.78 -26.99
CA LYS A 675 6.55 1.70 -25.54
C LYS A 675 5.92 2.91 -24.87
N ARG A 676 5.39 2.71 -23.67
CA ARG A 676 4.85 3.75 -22.82
C ARG A 676 5.72 3.90 -21.59
N PHE A 677 5.93 5.13 -21.15
CA PHE A 677 6.72 5.46 -19.97
C PHE A 677 5.88 6.34 -19.03
N GLU A 678 5.86 5.97 -17.78
CA GLU A 678 5.20 6.76 -16.76
C GLU A 678 5.96 8.08 -16.49
N LEU A 679 5.27 9.05 -15.90
CA LEU A 679 5.87 10.33 -15.49
C LEU A 679 7.04 10.08 -14.51
N GLY A 680 8.22 10.61 -14.83
CA GLY A 680 9.44 10.43 -14.03
C GLY A 680 10.22 9.14 -14.32
N ALA A 681 9.88 8.43 -15.40
CA ALA A 681 10.71 7.32 -15.86
C ALA A 681 12.17 7.78 -16.11
N ASP A 682 13.13 6.92 -15.78
CA ASP A 682 14.56 7.21 -15.94
C ASP A 682 14.88 7.56 -17.41
N PRO A 683 15.47 8.73 -17.71
CA PRO A 683 15.86 9.13 -19.04
C PRO A 683 16.77 8.12 -19.76
N LYS A 684 17.60 7.38 -19.02
CA LYS A 684 18.45 6.31 -19.57
C LYS A 684 17.62 5.13 -20.09
N VAL A 685 16.54 4.77 -19.39
CA VAL A 685 15.62 3.71 -19.82
C VAL A 685 14.87 4.12 -21.09
N ILE A 686 14.50 5.40 -21.19
CA ILE A 686 13.84 5.96 -22.37
C ILE A 686 14.84 5.98 -23.54
N ALA A 687 16.05 6.47 -23.35
CA ALA A 687 17.10 6.51 -24.39
C ALA A 687 17.46 5.11 -24.90
N ALA A 688 17.59 4.13 -24.00
CA ALA A 688 17.84 2.75 -24.37
C ALA A 688 16.70 2.18 -25.24
N ALA A 689 15.44 2.45 -24.91
CA ALA A 689 14.31 2.04 -25.74
C ALA A 689 14.29 2.75 -27.11
N VAL A 690 14.62 4.06 -27.16
CA VAL A 690 14.75 4.77 -28.42
C VAL A 690 15.79 4.09 -29.32
N ASN A 691 16.95 3.75 -28.80
CA ASN A 691 18.01 3.03 -29.55
C ASN A 691 17.54 1.66 -30.01
N GLU A 692 16.87 0.89 -29.16
CA GLU A 692 16.33 -0.43 -29.51
C GLU A 692 15.36 -0.34 -30.70
N PHE A 693 14.41 0.58 -30.62
CA PHE A 693 13.37 0.69 -31.65
C PHE A 693 13.84 1.44 -32.90
N ALA A 694 14.83 2.33 -32.81
CA ALA A 694 15.42 3.00 -33.98
C ALA A 694 16.07 2.03 -35.00
N MET A 695 16.53 0.87 -34.50
CA MET A 695 17.05 -0.18 -35.41
C MET A 695 15.94 -0.89 -36.22
N ARG A 696 14.70 -0.73 -35.85
CA ARG A 696 13.53 -1.37 -36.45
C ARG A 696 12.73 -0.46 -37.39
N VAL A 697 13.08 0.85 -37.42
CA VAL A 697 12.42 1.86 -38.26
C VAL A 697 13.24 2.09 -39.49
N PRO A 698 12.67 2.05 -40.73
CA PRO A 698 13.39 2.32 -41.95
C PRO A 698 13.94 3.76 -41.98
N ARG A 699 15.27 3.93 -42.13
CA ARG A 699 15.86 5.24 -42.38
C ARG A 699 15.61 5.66 -43.81
N LYS A 700 15.10 6.85 -44.09
CA LYS A 700 15.11 7.44 -45.42
C LYS A 700 16.56 7.54 -45.89
N ALA A 701 16.88 6.95 -47.05
CA ALA A 701 18.17 7.13 -47.70
C ALA A 701 18.37 8.64 -47.96
N VAL A 702 19.40 9.23 -47.39
CA VAL A 702 19.81 10.61 -47.71
C VAL A 702 20.15 10.63 -49.21
N ALA A 703 19.29 11.25 -50.03
CA ALA A 703 19.58 11.48 -51.41
C ALA A 703 20.80 12.43 -51.48
N ASN A 704 21.96 11.87 -51.77
CA ASN A 704 23.15 12.65 -52.09
C ASN A 704 22.82 13.55 -53.29
N ALA A 705 22.67 14.85 -53.08
CA ALA A 705 22.68 15.85 -54.13
C ALA A 705 24.09 15.88 -54.72
N SER A 706 24.31 15.01 -55.69
CA SER A 706 25.49 15.15 -56.55
C SER A 706 25.29 16.40 -57.40
N THR A 707 26.05 17.42 -57.11
CA THR A 707 26.27 18.56 -58.02
C THR A 707 26.98 18.06 -59.29
N SER A 708 26.22 17.81 -60.32
CA SER A 708 26.78 17.71 -61.66
C SER A 708 26.99 19.11 -62.19
N THR A 709 28.23 19.59 -62.11
CA THR A 709 28.73 20.67 -62.97
C THR A 709 28.96 20.10 -64.37
N GLU A 710 28.01 20.30 -65.25
CA GLU A 710 28.30 20.20 -66.73
C GLU A 710 28.67 21.58 -67.24
N GLY A 711 29.96 21.76 -67.49
CA GLY A 711 30.46 22.75 -68.41
C GLY A 711 30.24 22.25 -69.84
N GLY A 712 29.53 23.02 -70.64
CA GLY A 712 29.31 22.77 -72.02
C GLY A 712 29.54 24.03 -72.82
N SER A 713 30.70 24.13 -73.40
CA SER A 713 31.03 25.06 -74.49
C SER A 713 30.37 24.63 -75.75
N LYS A 714 29.55 25.43 -76.38
CA LYS A 714 29.59 26.02 -77.74
C LYS A 714 28.26 26.67 -78.07
#